data_8ee2b38a6997111e7eb54913ef1972aa
#
_entry.id   8ee2b38a6997111e7eb54913ef1972aa
#
_cell.length_a   1.000
_cell.length_b   1.000
_cell.length_c   1.000
_cell.angle_alpha   90.00
_cell.angle_beta   90.00
_cell.angle_gamma   90.00
#
_symmetry.space_group_name_H-M   'P 1'
#
loop_
_entity.id
_entity.type
_entity.pdbx_description
1 polymer ?
#
loop_
_entity_poly.entity_id
_entity_poly.type
_entity_poly.pdbx_seq_one_letter_code
_entity_poly.pdbx_strand_id
1 'polypeptide(L)'
;MDKSIEQFKIAIIGSGPSGISAAAHAAELGISHVLLESEPAPANTVRKFQRGKHVMAEPKHIPLRSALPFAAGTREKVLKTWEEELVSNGVNLRLNSQVVAISGERGNFVIEMAGGDRLGADSVVLAIGLQGNIRKLGIPGENLPMVQYQLDDPGAFIDETIIVVGGGDAGVENALGLKAKNRVIFLNRDKEFNRCNEENRALLKEAEDDFMIETMVGSKIEQAAAIKEGGFSLMLTVNTPNGTEKIACHRVIARLGADPPRELVESFGVSFPSAERSSVPQISSTYESNVPGLYIIGALAGFPLIKQALNQGYEVIEHILGNFLEPADEVLLGEKLSGYLPGMTTEEKLAHIRQRVPLLASLTSLQLREFLLESTIFVPGQDEFIFKHNDYNTSFFTIVHGEVTLFPENKRPSFVLRTGDFFGETGLLSGRSTSEAARSGDHCLLIETPRRLMLSLIEKVSLVREILREKTLERAVQNYFDLPLPQEDLDYLVGGTHHLHFDTGDFLFKEKDKADGLYLINQGSVTISRGGVVLALVTSGNYVGETELISGDPRTTQAQAATTTEIAFIGSVPIAEVLSRNLALRKHLDERYLQQVLEDESETLYGNSPDDISASHDLSFLLEQAIGEATDVLLIDYSLCIRCNRCEEACSETHGGVSRLKREAGITYANIHVPIACRHCEDPLCMKDCPPDAIHRSVNGEVFIDDTCISCGNCVTNCPYGAVELASIDPENHRPSLMRFMADLLTGHESALPSEYKAATKKAVKCDLCDNFTDGPACVRACPTGAAFRVKAKTVVS
;
A
#
# COMPACT_ATOMS: atom_id res chain seq x y z
N MET A 1 25.57 -5.04 56.73
CA MET A 1 26.22 -3.89 56.11
C MET A 1 25.30 -3.41 55.02
N ASP A 2 24.63 -2.27 55.25
CA ASP A 2 23.84 -1.61 54.23
C ASP A 2 24.77 -1.27 53.05
N LYS A 3 24.69 -1.98 51.94
CA LYS A 3 25.37 -1.57 50.71
C LYS A 3 24.81 -0.20 50.34
N SER A 4 25.62 0.84 50.38
CA SER A 4 25.21 2.14 49.83
C SER A 4 24.63 1.92 48.42
N ILE A 5 23.39 2.30 48.21
CA ILE A 5 22.74 2.23 46.90
C ILE A 5 23.51 3.14 45.92
N GLU A 6 24.00 2.56 44.85
CA GLU A 6 24.67 3.32 43.79
C GLU A 6 23.69 4.32 43.15
N GLN A 7 24.08 5.59 43.09
CA GLN A 7 23.23 6.70 42.66
C GLN A 7 23.61 7.21 41.28
N PHE A 8 22.61 7.44 40.40
CA PHE A 8 22.75 8.01 39.10
C PHE A 8 21.83 9.23 38.91
N LYS A 9 22.19 10.12 38.03
CA LYS A 9 21.29 11.23 37.67
C LYS A 9 20.12 10.70 36.81
N ILE A 10 20.42 9.75 35.91
CA ILE A 10 19.41 9.19 35.00
C ILE A 10 19.58 7.65 34.94
N ALA A 11 18.52 6.92 35.19
CA ALA A 11 18.44 5.50 34.90
C ALA A 11 17.55 5.27 33.66
N ILE A 12 18.09 4.60 32.66
CA ILE A 12 17.41 4.27 31.42
C ILE A 12 17.16 2.76 31.39
N ILE A 13 15.91 2.36 31.18
CA ILE A 13 15.47 0.98 31.27
C ILE A 13 15.04 0.48 29.91
N GLY A 14 15.80 -0.47 29.35
CA GLY A 14 15.66 -1.03 28.01
C GLY A 14 16.62 -0.41 27.00
N SER A 15 17.36 -1.24 26.31
CA SER A 15 18.33 -0.86 25.27
C SER A 15 17.79 -0.95 23.85
N GLY A 16 16.49 -0.74 23.66
CA GLY A 16 15.91 -0.53 22.31
C GLY A 16 16.44 0.77 21.67
N PRO A 17 16.05 1.10 20.43
CA PRO A 17 16.53 2.29 19.73
C PRO A 17 16.44 3.58 20.57
N SER A 18 15.32 3.81 21.27
CA SER A 18 15.16 5.00 22.09
C SER A 18 16.08 5.01 23.33
N GLY A 19 16.25 3.86 24.00
CA GLY A 19 17.09 3.75 25.18
C GLY A 19 18.58 3.90 24.88
N ILE A 20 19.08 3.30 23.78
CA ILE A 20 20.49 3.46 23.37
C ILE A 20 20.76 4.91 22.94
N SER A 21 19.83 5.58 22.30
CA SER A 21 19.95 6.99 21.93
C SER A 21 19.98 7.89 23.17
N ALA A 22 19.11 7.66 24.15
CA ALA A 22 19.10 8.40 25.41
C ALA A 22 20.42 8.20 26.17
N ALA A 23 20.92 6.98 26.25
CA ALA A 23 22.16 6.67 26.94
C ALA A 23 23.39 7.28 26.25
N ALA A 24 23.44 7.21 24.90
CA ALA A 24 24.52 7.82 24.13
C ALA A 24 24.57 9.33 24.33
N HIS A 25 23.40 9.99 24.28
CA HIS A 25 23.34 11.45 24.51
C HIS A 25 23.67 11.85 25.96
N ALA A 26 23.20 11.08 26.94
CA ALA A 26 23.61 11.29 28.34
C ALA A 26 25.12 11.12 28.56
N ALA A 27 25.72 10.14 27.86
CA ALA A 27 27.19 9.93 27.90
C ALA A 27 27.95 11.07 27.23
N GLU A 28 27.51 11.53 26.04
CA GLU A 28 28.08 12.68 25.31
C GLU A 28 28.10 13.94 26.17
N LEU A 29 27.05 14.17 26.96
CA LEU A 29 26.94 15.29 27.88
C LEU A 29 27.66 15.06 29.22
N GLY A 30 28.31 13.91 29.44
CA GLY A 30 29.00 13.57 30.68
C GLY A 30 28.07 13.40 31.91
N ILE A 31 26.79 13.09 31.67
CA ILE A 31 25.79 12.90 32.73
C ILE A 31 25.95 11.53 33.36
N SER A 32 25.93 11.47 34.72
CA SER A 32 25.88 10.19 35.44
C SER A 32 24.63 9.42 35.06
N HIS A 33 24.78 8.32 34.34
CA HIS A 33 23.67 7.52 33.84
C HIS A 33 23.98 6.02 33.93
N VAL A 34 22.92 5.22 33.87
CA VAL A 34 23.00 3.77 33.68
C VAL A 34 21.92 3.33 32.66
N LEU A 35 22.33 2.48 31.72
CA LEU A 35 21.42 1.80 30.80
C LEU A 35 21.27 0.34 31.22
N LEU A 36 20.07 -0.05 31.65
CA LEU A 36 19.75 -1.39 32.12
C LEU A 36 19.03 -2.18 31.00
N GLU A 37 19.58 -3.34 30.66
CA GLU A 37 19.00 -4.25 29.67
C GLU A 37 18.83 -5.65 30.26
N SER A 38 17.64 -6.21 30.07
CA SER A 38 17.32 -7.56 30.58
C SER A 38 18.01 -8.69 29.81
N GLU A 39 18.37 -8.46 28.58
CA GLU A 39 18.96 -9.42 27.65
C GLU A 39 20.50 -9.36 27.65
N PRO A 40 21.18 -10.37 27.08
CA PRO A 40 22.63 -10.43 27.05
C PRO A 40 23.29 -9.52 25.99
N ALA A 41 22.52 -8.79 25.21
CA ALA A 41 23.02 -7.87 24.17
C ALA A 41 22.12 -6.65 23.99
N PRO A 42 22.65 -5.48 23.57
CA PRO A 42 21.86 -4.28 23.33
C PRO A 42 21.09 -4.37 22.00
N ALA A 43 20.21 -3.39 21.79
CA ALA A 43 19.40 -3.23 20.59
C ALA A 43 18.54 -4.47 20.23
N ASN A 44 18.03 -5.13 21.25
CA ASN A 44 17.40 -6.44 21.12
C ASN A 44 16.21 -6.45 20.15
N THR A 45 15.45 -5.37 20.02
CA THR A 45 14.35 -5.25 19.05
C THR A 45 14.85 -5.46 17.62
N VAL A 46 15.94 -4.80 17.22
CA VAL A 46 16.53 -4.96 15.88
C VAL A 46 17.25 -6.31 15.76
N ARG A 47 17.88 -6.77 16.84
CA ARG A 47 18.55 -8.07 16.88
C ARG A 47 17.59 -9.25 16.67
N LYS A 48 16.34 -9.10 17.10
CA LYS A 48 15.26 -10.08 16.87
C LYS A 48 14.65 -10.05 15.47
N PHE A 49 15.07 -9.15 14.60
CA PHE A 49 14.70 -9.23 13.19
C PHE A 49 15.40 -10.43 12.54
N GLN A 50 14.80 -10.91 11.47
CA GLN A 50 15.36 -11.99 10.67
C GLN A 50 16.77 -11.61 10.15
N ARG A 51 17.68 -12.58 10.11
CA ARG A 51 19.03 -12.38 9.58
C ARG A 51 19.00 -11.88 8.13
N GLY A 52 19.79 -10.85 7.83
CA GLY A 52 19.81 -10.20 6.52
C GLY A 52 18.68 -9.23 6.24
N LYS A 53 17.68 -9.08 7.15
CA LYS A 53 16.57 -8.14 6.96
C LYS A 53 17.08 -6.72 6.75
N HIS A 54 16.56 -6.05 5.72
CA HIS A 54 16.83 -4.64 5.47
C HIS A 54 16.03 -3.78 6.45
N VAL A 55 16.71 -2.90 7.18
CA VAL A 55 16.11 -1.96 8.14
C VAL A 55 15.99 -0.61 7.46
N MET A 56 14.79 -0.11 7.34
CA MET A 56 14.48 1.17 6.71
C MET A 56 14.68 2.33 7.67
N ALA A 57 15.19 3.46 7.15
CA ALA A 57 15.36 4.69 7.93
C ALA A 57 14.17 5.64 7.74
N GLU A 58 12.98 5.14 8.02
CA GLU A 58 11.72 5.88 7.93
C GLU A 58 11.42 6.65 9.23
N PRO A 59 10.71 7.80 9.16
CA PRO A 59 10.34 8.57 7.98
C PRO A 59 11.53 9.34 7.35
N LYS A 60 11.60 9.42 6.02
CA LYS A 60 12.76 10.05 5.33
C LYS A 60 12.92 11.54 5.63
N HIS A 61 11.80 12.25 5.71
CA HIS A 61 11.75 13.72 5.88
C HIS A 61 12.04 14.20 7.31
N ILE A 62 11.90 13.35 8.33
CA ILE A 62 12.25 13.74 9.72
C ILE A 62 13.78 13.69 9.88
N PRO A 63 14.44 14.79 10.33
CA PRO A 63 15.88 14.78 10.60
C PRO A 63 16.22 13.85 11.77
N LEU A 64 17.38 13.21 11.73
CA LEU A 64 17.88 12.45 12.85
C LEU A 64 18.60 13.42 13.82
N ARG A 65 18.14 13.46 15.08
CA ARG A 65 18.74 14.25 16.17
C ARG A 65 19.68 13.43 17.04
N SER A 66 19.50 12.11 17.05
CA SER A 66 20.30 11.20 17.87
C SER A 66 21.82 11.34 17.60
N ALA A 67 22.61 11.23 18.65
CA ALA A 67 24.07 11.07 18.55
C ALA A 67 24.47 9.76 17.84
N LEU A 68 23.57 8.76 17.83
CA LEU A 68 23.80 7.50 17.14
C LEU A 68 23.45 7.63 15.65
N PRO A 69 24.38 7.29 14.73
CA PRO A 69 24.08 7.32 13.30
C PRO A 69 23.06 6.23 12.94
N PHE A 70 22.11 6.59 12.07
CA PHE A 70 21.13 5.65 11.55
C PHE A 70 20.83 5.93 10.08
N ALA A 71 21.18 4.97 9.24
CA ALA A 71 20.84 4.93 7.82
C ALA A 71 20.24 3.57 7.47
N ALA A 72 19.45 3.52 6.40
CA ALA A 72 18.92 2.26 5.91
C ALA A 72 20.05 1.27 5.56
N GLY A 73 19.85 0.00 5.90
CA GLY A 73 20.86 -1.02 5.69
C GLY A 73 20.48 -2.37 6.26
N THR A 74 21.33 -3.37 6.11
CA THR A 74 21.06 -4.67 6.71
C THR A 74 21.07 -4.61 8.24
N ARG A 75 20.27 -5.46 8.88
CA ARG A 75 20.22 -5.65 10.33
C ARG A 75 21.63 -5.69 10.95
N GLU A 76 22.52 -6.48 10.36
CA GLU A 76 23.88 -6.70 10.85
C GLU A 76 24.71 -5.41 10.84
N LYS A 77 24.59 -4.62 9.76
CA LYS A 77 25.27 -3.33 9.63
C LYS A 77 24.80 -2.34 10.68
N VAL A 78 23.49 -2.23 10.88
CA VAL A 78 22.88 -1.32 11.86
C VAL A 78 23.34 -1.69 13.28
N LEU A 79 23.26 -2.98 13.65
CA LEU A 79 23.67 -3.46 14.96
C LEU A 79 25.15 -3.20 15.22
N LYS A 80 26.03 -3.52 14.26
CA LYS A 80 27.47 -3.28 14.38
C LYS A 80 27.78 -1.81 14.64
N THR A 81 27.19 -0.93 13.84
CA THR A 81 27.37 0.52 13.98
C THR A 81 26.96 0.99 15.39
N TRP A 82 25.80 0.57 15.88
CA TRP A 82 25.33 0.99 17.20
C TRP A 82 26.17 0.44 18.34
N GLU A 83 26.63 -0.82 18.26
CA GLU A 83 27.52 -1.42 19.28
C GLU A 83 28.86 -0.67 19.35
N GLU A 84 29.46 -0.33 18.21
CA GLU A 84 30.69 0.45 18.13
C GLU A 84 30.49 1.85 18.76
N GLU A 85 29.38 2.51 18.46
CA GLU A 85 29.08 3.85 19.01
C GLU A 85 28.78 3.83 20.51
N LEU A 86 28.09 2.82 21.03
CA LEU A 86 27.86 2.70 22.47
C LEU A 86 29.18 2.58 23.26
N VAL A 87 30.13 1.85 22.70
CA VAL A 87 31.48 1.71 23.32
C VAL A 87 32.28 3.01 23.18
N SER A 88 32.28 3.64 22.00
CA SER A 88 33.05 4.86 21.75
C SER A 88 32.55 6.04 22.57
N ASN A 89 31.24 6.15 22.80
CA ASN A 89 30.63 7.19 23.62
C ASN A 89 30.74 6.90 25.14
N GLY A 90 31.25 5.74 25.56
CA GLY A 90 31.42 5.39 26.97
C GLY A 90 30.11 5.20 27.72
N VAL A 91 29.10 4.64 27.06
CA VAL A 91 27.78 4.36 27.67
C VAL A 91 27.92 3.36 28.82
N ASN A 92 27.38 3.69 30.00
CA ASN A 92 27.33 2.77 31.15
C ASN A 92 26.19 1.74 30.97
N LEU A 93 26.47 0.70 30.18
CA LEU A 93 25.50 -0.36 29.84
C LEU A 93 25.67 -1.57 30.80
N ARG A 94 24.54 -2.01 31.38
CA ARG A 94 24.45 -3.22 32.22
C ARG A 94 23.48 -4.19 31.58
N LEU A 95 24.03 -5.27 31.05
CA LEU A 95 23.26 -6.38 30.46
C LEU A 95 22.79 -7.36 31.54
N ASN A 96 21.84 -8.23 31.19
CA ASN A 96 21.22 -9.21 32.12
C ASN A 96 20.69 -8.56 33.41
N SER A 97 20.18 -7.34 33.31
CA SER A 97 19.73 -6.50 34.41
C SER A 97 18.23 -6.21 34.28
N GLN A 98 17.42 -7.23 34.53
CA GLN A 98 15.96 -7.13 34.44
C GLN A 98 15.41 -6.32 35.60
N VAL A 99 14.79 -5.17 35.31
CA VAL A 99 14.08 -4.35 36.29
C VAL A 99 12.71 -4.95 36.57
N VAL A 100 12.39 -5.10 37.85
CA VAL A 100 11.12 -5.72 38.32
C VAL A 100 10.27 -4.75 39.13
N ALA A 101 10.87 -3.72 39.78
CA ALA A 101 10.14 -2.69 40.46
C ALA A 101 10.83 -1.32 40.35
N ILE A 102 10.02 -0.28 40.34
CA ILE A 102 10.45 1.12 40.42
C ILE A 102 9.54 1.79 41.45
N SER A 103 10.15 2.48 42.42
CA SER A 103 9.42 3.22 43.44
C SER A 103 10.08 4.57 43.69
N GLY A 104 9.30 5.53 44.17
CA GLY A 104 9.76 6.90 44.42
C GLY A 104 9.29 7.88 43.36
N GLU A 105 9.88 9.05 43.38
CA GLU A 105 9.59 10.15 42.47
C GLU A 105 10.85 10.94 42.14
N ARG A 106 10.76 12.00 41.36
CA ARG A 106 11.89 12.83 40.91
C ARG A 106 12.86 13.14 42.05
N GLY A 107 14.12 12.84 41.86
CA GLY A 107 15.22 13.02 42.80
C GLY A 107 15.43 11.85 43.80
N ASN A 108 14.51 10.87 43.85
CA ASN A 108 14.60 9.80 44.86
C ASN A 108 13.99 8.47 44.37
N PHE A 109 14.28 8.06 43.12
CA PHE A 109 13.85 6.76 42.62
C PHE A 109 14.72 5.63 43.16
N VAL A 110 14.08 4.51 43.47
CA VAL A 110 14.73 3.23 43.77
C VAL A 110 14.30 2.22 42.73
N ILE A 111 15.26 1.64 42.01
CA ILE A 111 15.09 0.65 40.93
C ILE A 111 15.57 -0.70 41.47
N GLU A 112 14.70 -1.69 41.41
CA GLU A 112 15.00 -3.04 41.89
C GLU A 112 15.07 -4.02 40.72
N MET A 113 16.15 -4.79 40.65
CA MET A 113 16.40 -5.80 39.63
C MET A 113 16.02 -7.20 40.14
N ALA A 114 15.70 -8.12 39.21
CA ALA A 114 15.29 -9.48 39.50
C ALA A 114 16.29 -10.24 40.39
N GLY A 115 17.58 -9.87 40.34
CA GLY A 115 18.63 -10.40 41.21
C GLY A 115 18.64 -9.87 42.67
N GLY A 116 17.75 -8.94 42.99
CA GLY A 116 17.67 -8.28 44.31
C GLY A 116 18.62 -7.08 44.46
N ASP A 117 19.42 -6.77 43.47
CA ASP A 117 20.25 -5.55 43.45
C ASP A 117 19.36 -4.31 43.28
N ARG A 118 19.78 -3.21 43.92
CA ARG A 118 19.07 -1.91 43.91
C ARG A 118 19.96 -0.77 43.45
N LEU A 119 19.40 0.13 42.67
CA LEU A 119 20.03 1.36 42.21
C LEU A 119 19.13 2.57 42.56
N GLY A 120 19.74 3.74 42.77
CA GLY A 120 19.03 4.98 42.91
C GLY A 120 19.19 5.87 41.69
N ALA A 121 18.16 6.67 41.38
CA ALA A 121 18.23 7.66 40.29
C ALA A 121 17.38 8.90 40.60
N ASP A 122 17.83 10.07 40.07
CA ASP A 122 17.04 11.30 40.14
C ASP A 122 15.87 11.28 39.14
N SER A 123 16.08 10.67 37.96
CA SER A 123 15.08 10.49 36.91
C SER A 123 15.17 9.10 36.30
N VAL A 124 14.02 8.60 35.83
CA VAL A 124 13.91 7.29 35.19
C VAL A 124 13.33 7.44 33.79
N VAL A 125 13.93 6.80 32.80
CA VAL A 125 13.44 6.73 31.40
C VAL A 125 13.07 5.30 31.06
N LEU A 126 11.80 5.03 30.82
CA LEU A 126 11.30 3.74 30.37
C LEU A 126 11.36 3.66 28.82
N ALA A 127 12.26 2.83 28.32
CA ALA A 127 12.49 2.56 26.90
C ALA A 127 12.30 1.05 26.58
N ILE A 128 11.42 0.36 27.31
CA ILE A 128 11.26 -1.10 27.28
C ILE A 128 10.50 -1.61 26.05
N GLY A 129 9.90 -0.74 25.25
CA GLY A 129 9.19 -1.08 24.03
C GLY A 129 8.03 -2.04 24.24
N LEU A 130 7.66 -2.81 23.19
CA LEU A 130 6.57 -3.79 23.21
C LEU A 130 7.07 -5.24 23.10
N GLN A 131 8.23 -5.45 22.50
CA GLN A 131 8.76 -6.78 22.13
C GLN A 131 9.05 -7.72 23.31
N GLY A 132 9.10 -7.19 24.54
CA GLY A 132 9.22 -8.00 25.76
C GLY A 132 7.92 -8.72 26.17
N ASN A 133 6.77 -8.29 25.66
CA ASN A 133 5.46 -8.83 25.97
C ASN A 133 4.76 -9.37 24.71
N ILE A 134 5.35 -10.41 24.14
CA ILE A 134 4.79 -11.08 22.95
C ILE A 134 3.49 -11.79 23.26
N ARG A 135 2.52 -11.72 22.34
CA ARG A 135 1.29 -12.50 22.43
C ARG A 135 1.61 -13.98 22.27
N LYS A 136 1.15 -14.77 23.23
CA LYS A 136 1.27 -16.22 23.17
C LYS A 136 0.01 -16.87 22.58
N LEU A 137 0.11 -18.14 22.22
CA LEU A 137 -1.00 -18.90 21.66
C LEU A 137 -2.13 -19.10 22.68
N GLY A 138 -1.82 -19.13 23.98
CA GLY A 138 -2.79 -19.34 25.07
C GLY A 138 -3.39 -20.75 25.06
N ILE A 139 -2.61 -21.76 24.70
CA ILE A 139 -3.04 -23.16 24.54
C ILE A 139 -2.20 -24.11 25.39
N PRO A 140 -2.74 -25.28 25.78
CA PRO A 140 -1.93 -26.35 26.35
C PRO A 140 -0.78 -26.74 25.39
N GLY A 141 0.45 -26.79 25.93
CA GLY A 141 1.65 -27.13 25.16
C GLY A 141 2.38 -25.95 24.53
N GLU A 142 1.95 -24.68 24.70
CA GLU A 142 2.60 -23.49 24.16
C GLU A 142 4.03 -23.25 24.64
N ASN A 143 4.42 -23.87 25.77
CA ASN A 143 5.77 -23.77 26.35
C ASN A 143 6.70 -24.91 25.92
N LEU A 144 6.28 -25.79 25.01
CA LEU A 144 7.15 -26.82 24.45
C LEU A 144 8.31 -26.21 23.68
N PRO A 145 9.53 -26.74 23.71
CA PRO A 145 10.70 -26.13 23.05
C PRO A 145 10.54 -25.94 21.55
N MET A 146 9.67 -26.74 20.90
CA MET A 146 9.39 -26.66 19.47
C MET A 146 8.26 -25.65 19.13
N VAL A 147 7.65 -25.01 20.13
CA VAL A 147 6.72 -23.89 19.93
C VAL A 147 7.51 -22.60 20.15
N GLN A 148 7.80 -21.89 19.06
CA GLN A 148 8.67 -20.73 19.04
C GLN A 148 7.88 -19.47 18.66
N TYR A 149 8.27 -18.34 19.23
CA TYR A 149 7.64 -17.04 18.98
C TYR A 149 8.56 -16.10 18.20
N GLN A 150 9.73 -16.59 17.80
CA GLN A 150 10.74 -15.87 17.04
C GLN A 150 11.42 -16.82 16.05
N LEU A 151 11.79 -16.28 14.90
CA LEU A 151 12.60 -16.94 13.89
C LEU A 151 13.82 -16.06 13.59
N ASP A 152 15.00 -16.52 14.00
CA ASP A 152 16.24 -15.76 13.81
C ASP A 152 16.85 -16.02 12.43
N ASP A 153 16.98 -17.28 12.05
CA ASP A 153 17.58 -17.71 10.78
C ASP A 153 16.72 -18.79 10.12
N PRO A 154 15.94 -18.45 9.08
CA PRO A 154 15.17 -19.44 8.33
C PRO A 154 16.04 -20.50 7.68
N GLY A 155 17.28 -20.16 7.34
CA GLY A 155 18.24 -21.08 6.72
C GLY A 155 18.75 -22.19 7.64
N ALA A 156 18.52 -22.07 8.96
CA ALA A 156 18.91 -23.07 9.95
C ALA A 156 18.01 -24.32 9.94
N PHE A 157 16.85 -24.27 9.28
CA PHE A 157 15.89 -25.36 9.22
C PHE A 157 15.88 -25.97 7.82
N ILE A 158 15.98 -27.26 7.73
CA ILE A 158 16.06 -28.02 6.46
C ILE A 158 15.24 -29.31 6.62
N ASP A 159 14.40 -29.61 5.62
CA ASP A 159 13.55 -30.80 5.54
C ASP A 159 12.58 -30.97 6.72
N GLU A 160 12.13 -29.85 7.32
CA GLU A 160 11.15 -29.85 8.37
C GLU A 160 9.74 -29.53 7.86
N THR A 161 8.72 -30.08 8.51
CA THR A 161 7.34 -29.56 8.42
C THR A 161 7.15 -28.51 9.51
N ILE A 162 6.98 -27.25 9.11
CA ILE A 162 6.91 -26.10 10.01
C ILE A 162 5.54 -25.44 9.87
N ILE A 163 4.87 -25.24 11.01
CA ILE A 163 3.62 -24.48 11.03
C ILE A 163 3.93 -23.05 11.46
N VAL A 164 3.61 -22.09 10.60
CA VAL A 164 3.72 -20.66 10.91
C VAL A 164 2.33 -20.12 11.25
N VAL A 165 2.18 -19.39 12.34
CA VAL A 165 0.90 -18.87 12.83
C VAL A 165 0.93 -17.36 12.93
N GLY A 166 -0.05 -16.70 12.32
CA GLY A 166 -0.25 -15.26 12.42
C GLY A 166 -0.15 -14.52 11.09
N GLY A 167 -1.29 -14.00 10.61
CA GLY A 167 -1.48 -13.38 9.28
C GLY A 167 -0.97 -11.94 9.12
N GLY A 168 -0.04 -11.48 9.96
CA GLY A 168 0.65 -10.19 9.78
C GLY A 168 1.99 -10.34 9.04
N ASP A 169 2.62 -9.21 8.67
CA ASP A 169 3.87 -9.17 7.91
C ASP A 169 4.96 -10.12 8.41
N ALA A 170 5.22 -10.11 9.73
CA ALA A 170 6.24 -10.98 10.31
C ALA A 170 5.93 -12.48 10.18
N GLY A 171 4.66 -12.87 10.13
CA GLY A 171 4.24 -14.25 9.89
C GLY A 171 4.47 -14.65 8.44
N VAL A 172 4.03 -13.81 7.51
CA VAL A 172 4.20 -14.01 6.06
C VAL A 172 5.69 -14.05 5.69
N GLU A 173 6.49 -13.07 6.13
CA GLU A 173 7.94 -13.04 5.90
C GLU A 173 8.65 -14.29 6.41
N ASN A 174 8.22 -14.82 7.59
CA ASN A 174 8.78 -16.07 8.12
C ASN A 174 8.38 -17.29 7.29
N ALA A 175 7.12 -17.38 6.85
CA ALA A 175 6.67 -18.46 5.97
C ALA A 175 7.42 -18.46 4.64
N LEU A 176 7.53 -17.29 4.01
CA LEU A 176 8.28 -17.10 2.77
C LEU A 176 9.77 -17.43 2.91
N GLY A 177 10.40 -17.03 4.02
CA GLY A 177 11.81 -17.35 4.29
C GLY A 177 12.08 -18.84 4.47
N LEU A 178 11.10 -19.61 4.94
CA LEU A 178 11.21 -21.04 5.22
C LEU A 178 10.89 -21.93 4.01
N LYS A 179 10.07 -21.46 3.06
CA LYS A 179 9.49 -22.25 1.97
C LYS A 179 10.51 -22.96 1.09
N ALA A 180 11.70 -22.39 0.91
CA ALA A 180 12.70 -22.92 -0.02
C ALA A 180 13.31 -24.28 0.40
N LYS A 181 13.29 -24.61 1.71
CA LYS A 181 13.96 -25.79 2.27
C LYS A 181 13.06 -26.63 3.17
N ASN A 182 11.83 -26.23 3.39
CA ASN A 182 10.93 -26.87 4.35
C ASN A 182 9.51 -26.97 3.78
N ARG A 183 8.73 -27.91 4.27
CA ARG A 183 7.27 -27.88 4.07
C ARG A 183 6.66 -26.89 5.05
N VAL A 184 6.07 -25.82 4.54
CA VAL A 184 5.47 -24.76 5.35
C VAL A 184 3.95 -24.84 5.29
N ILE A 185 3.30 -24.89 6.45
CA ILE A 185 1.85 -24.73 6.60
C ILE A 185 1.63 -23.40 7.31
N PHE A 186 0.95 -22.46 6.63
CA PHE A 186 0.69 -21.14 7.18
C PHE A 186 -0.74 -21.01 7.68
N LEU A 187 -0.90 -20.84 8.98
CA LEU A 187 -2.19 -20.87 9.67
C LEU A 187 -2.63 -19.45 10.05
N ASN A 188 -3.81 -19.07 9.60
CA ASN A 188 -4.44 -17.79 9.92
C ASN A 188 -5.81 -18.00 10.55
N ARG A 189 -6.08 -17.31 11.66
CA ARG A 189 -7.37 -17.33 12.35
C ARG A 189 -8.47 -16.68 11.53
N ASP A 190 -8.15 -15.60 10.83
CA ASP A 190 -9.08 -14.86 9.98
C ASP A 190 -9.21 -15.57 8.62
N LYS A 191 -10.33 -15.39 7.94
CA LYS A 191 -10.57 -16.01 6.61
C LYS A 191 -9.70 -15.44 5.50
N GLU A 192 -9.15 -14.26 5.72
CA GLU A 192 -8.32 -13.50 4.78
C GLU A 192 -7.05 -12.99 5.46
N PHE A 193 -6.04 -12.67 4.69
CA PHE A 193 -4.76 -12.13 5.17
C PHE A 193 -4.77 -10.58 5.17
N ASN A 194 -5.71 -9.98 5.89
CA ASN A 194 -5.94 -8.52 5.91
C ASN A 194 -4.96 -7.75 6.81
N ARG A 195 -4.04 -8.43 7.52
CA ARG A 195 -3.10 -7.81 8.47
C ARG A 195 -1.67 -7.70 7.96
N CYS A 196 -1.34 -8.32 6.84
CA CYS A 196 -0.07 -8.12 6.17
C CYS A 196 -0.22 -7.09 5.06
N ASN A 197 0.89 -6.46 4.70
CA ASN A 197 0.91 -5.57 3.56
C ASN A 197 0.64 -6.33 2.25
N GLU A 198 0.30 -5.59 1.21
CA GLU A 198 -0.13 -6.16 -0.07
C GLU A 198 0.98 -6.94 -0.77
N GLU A 199 2.24 -6.49 -0.65
CA GLU A 199 3.41 -7.19 -1.17
C GLU A 199 3.55 -8.59 -0.53
N ASN A 200 3.50 -8.65 0.80
CA ASN A 200 3.57 -9.92 1.53
C ASN A 200 2.39 -10.84 1.18
N ARG A 201 1.20 -10.26 0.96
CA ARG A 201 0.00 -11.01 0.54
C ARG A 201 0.17 -11.60 -0.86
N ALA A 202 0.67 -10.80 -1.81
CA ALA A 202 0.93 -11.25 -3.18
C ALA A 202 1.99 -12.37 -3.21
N LEU A 203 3.12 -12.19 -2.49
CA LEU A 203 4.16 -13.20 -2.37
C LEU A 203 3.68 -14.49 -1.69
N LEU A 204 2.77 -14.36 -0.72
CA LEU A 204 2.17 -15.53 -0.08
C LEU A 204 1.26 -16.28 -1.05
N LYS A 205 0.43 -15.56 -1.82
CA LYS A 205 -0.45 -16.14 -2.82
C LYS A 205 0.34 -16.83 -3.93
N GLU A 206 1.39 -16.19 -4.44
CA GLU A 206 2.31 -16.82 -5.40
C GLU A 206 2.91 -18.12 -4.84
N ALA A 207 3.35 -18.10 -3.58
CA ALA A 207 3.91 -19.28 -2.93
C ALA A 207 2.87 -20.38 -2.67
N GLU A 208 1.60 -20.04 -2.52
CA GLU A 208 0.47 -20.98 -2.43
C GLU A 208 0.15 -21.57 -3.81
N ASP A 209 0.06 -20.73 -4.85
CA ASP A 209 -0.20 -21.16 -6.23
C ASP A 209 0.94 -22.08 -6.75
N ASP A 210 2.18 -21.84 -6.35
CA ASP A 210 3.35 -22.68 -6.63
C ASP A 210 3.45 -23.93 -5.72
N PHE A 211 2.49 -24.18 -4.84
CA PHE A 211 2.49 -25.29 -3.87
C PHE A 211 3.69 -25.29 -2.92
N MET A 212 4.32 -24.15 -2.70
CA MET A 212 5.46 -23.99 -1.80
C MET A 212 5.04 -23.71 -0.35
N ILE A 213 3.84 -23.18 -0.15
CA ILE A 213 3.21 -22.94 1.16
C ILE A 213 1.78 -23.44 1.10
N GLU A 214 1.39 -24.21 2.10
CA GLU A 214 0.00 -24.61 2.31
C GLU A 214 -0.66 -23.64 3.27
N THR A 215 -1.76 -22.98 2.90
CA THR A 215 -2.48 -22.04 3.76
C THR A 215 -3.69 -22.68 4.42
N MET A 216 -3.90 -22.39 5.71
CA MET A 216 -5.05 -22.81 6.49
C MET A 216 -5.73 -21.59 7.10
N VAL A 217 -6.67 -21.00 6.39
CA VAL A 217 -7.43 -19.82 6.83
C VAL A 217 -8.63 -20.21 7.70
N GLY A 218 -9.12 -19.27 8.51
CA GLY A 218 -10.22 -19.54 9.44
C GLY A 218 -9.88 -20.59 10.51
N SER A 219 -8.60 -20.84 10.77
CA SER A 219 -8.11 -21.97 11.54
C SER A 219 -7.36 -21.52 12.79
N LYS A 220 -7.49 -22.29 13.89
CA LYS A 220 -6.90 -21.97 15.19
C LYS A 220 -6.34 -23.23 15.84
N ILE A 221 -5.11 -23.16 16.36
CA ILE A 221 -4.55 -24.23 17.18
C ILE A 221 -5.26 -24.22 18.54
N GLU A 222 -5.70 -25.38 19.00
CA GLU A 222 -6.30 -25.57 20.32
C GLU A 222 -5.35 -26.24 21.31
N GLN A 223 -4.44 -27.07 20.81
CA GLN A 223 -3.48 -27.80 21.65
C GLN A 223 -2.24 -28.17 20.86
N ALA A 224 -1.09 -28.15 21.52
CA ALA A 224 0.16 -28.75 21.04
C ALA A 224 0.62 -29.85 22.02
N ALA A 225 0.90 -31.02 21.50
CA ALA A 225 1.40 -32.16 22.31
C ALA A 225 2.73 -32.67 21.74
N ALA A 226 3.70 -32.92 22.60
CA ALA A 226 4.96 -33.52 22.17
C ALA A 226 4.75 -34.98 21.75
N ILE A 227 5.29 -35.35 20.60
CA ILE A 227 5.28 -36.73 20.07
C ILE A 227 6.70 -37.17 19.68
N LYS A 228 6.90 -38.47 19.48
CA LYS A 228 8.13 -39.04 18.95
C LYS A 228 7.81 -40.10 17.89
N GLU A 229 6.76 -39.87 17.10
CA GLU A 229 6.29 -40.78 16.06
C GLU A 229 6.58 -40.18 14.67
N GLY A 230 7.02 -41.03 13.74
CA GLY A 230 7.18 -40.62 12.31
C GLY A 230 8.21 -39.55 12.05
N GLY A 231 9.15 -39.30 12.97
CA GLY A 231 10.14 -38.23 12.83
C GLY A 231 9.66 -36.84 13.28
N PHE A 232 8.37 -36.66 13.54
CA PHE A 232 7.80 -35.40 14.01
C PHE A 232 7.99 -35.18 15.51
N SER A 233 8.01 -33.92 15.95
CA SER A 233 8.20 -33.52 17.35
C SER A 233 6.90 -33.07 18.02
N LEU A 234 5.92 -32.65 17.24
CA LEU A 234 4.64 -32.12 17.75
C LEU A 234 3.45 -32.72 17.01
N MET A 235 2.37 -32.96 17.75
CA MET A 235 1.01 -33.15 17.23
C MET A 235 0.16 -31.96 17.63
N LEU A 236 -0.38 -31.26 16.66
CA LEU A 236 -1.30 -30.13 16.88
C LEU A 236 -2.74 -30.58 16.70
N THR A 237 -3.60 -30.08 17.56
CA THR A 237 -5.05 -30.12 17.36
C THR A 237 -5.47 -28.76 16.84
N VAL A 238 -5.97 -28.70 15.61
CA VAL A 238 -6.34 -27.46 14.90
C VAL A 238 -7.84 -27.50 14.64
N ASN A 239 -8.53 -26.46 15.04
CA ASN A 239 -9.92 -26.23 14.66
C ASN A 239 -9.95 -25.46 13.34
N THR A 240 -10.51 -26.08 12.31
CA THR A 240 -10.66 -25.55 10.96
C THR A 240 -12.14 -25.31 10.64
N PRO A 241 -12.48 -24.57 9.57
CA PRO A 241 -13.88 -24.43 9.14
C PRO A 241 -14.57 -25.76 8.84
N ASN A 242 -13.80 -26.81 8.55
CA ASN A 242 -14.31 -28.16 8.22
C ASN A 242 -14.35 -29.11 9.42
N GLY A 243 -13.96 -28.67 10.63
CA GLY A 243 -13.90 -29.46 11.86
C GLY A 243 -12.50 -29.49 12.47
N THR A 244 -12.33 -30.36 13.47
CA THR A 244 -11.06 -30.49 14.19
C THR A 244 -10.13 -31.48 13.50
N GLU A 245 -8.94 -31.04 13.16
CA GLU A 245 -7.89 -31.81 12.49
C GLU A 245 -6.67 -32.03 13.41
N LYS A 246 -5.93 -33.12 13.18
CA LYS A 246 -4.65 -33.38 13.85
C LYS A 246 -3.52 -33.29 12.84
N ILE A 247 -2.57 -32.43 13.10
CA ILE A 247 -1.44 -32.14 12.21
C ILE A 247 -0.12 -32.45 12.93
N ALA A 248 0.67 -33.35 12.36
CA ALA A 248 2.00 -33.64 12.85
C ALA A 248 3.02 -32.66 12.22
N CYS A 249 3.89 -32.09 13.04
CA CYS A 249 4.92 -31.16 12.59
C CYS A 249 6.20 -31.25 13.43
N HIS A 250 7.29 -30.64 12.93
CA HIS A 250 8.55 -30.54 13.67
C HIS A 250 8.53 -29.35 14.62
N ARG A 251 7.95 -28.23 14.21
CA ARG A 251 7.85 -27.02 15.04
C ARG A 251 6.69 -26.10 14.65
N VAL A 252 6.37 -25.20 15.56
CA VAL A 252 5.44 -24.10 15.38
C VAL A 252 6.20 -22.79 15.56
N ILE A 253 6.00 -21.83 14.65
CA ILE A 253 6.51 -20.47 14.73
C ILE A 253 5.32 -19.52 14.79
N ALA A 254 5.06 -18.95 15.98
CA ALA A 254 3.91 -18.09 16.22
C ALA A 254 4.31 -16.61 16.16
N ARG A 255 3.73 -15.84 15.22
CA ARG A 255 3.98 -14.40 15.02
C ARG A 255 2.70 -13.60 15.25
N LEU A 256 2.30 -13.52 16.52
CA LEU A 256 0.99 -12.98 16.93
C LEU A 256 1.04 -11.49 17.32
N GLY A 257 2.20 -10.84 17.17
CA GLY A 257 2.43 -9.47 17.62
C GLY A 257 2.76 -9.37 19.11
N ALA A 258 2.75 -8.14 19.65
CA ALA A 258 3.06 -7.84 21.03
C ALA A 258 2.08 -6.79 21.57
N ASP A 259 1.82 -6.84 22.85
CA ASP A 259 1.02 -5.84 23.57
C ASP A 259 1.93 -5.02 24.51
N PRO A 260 1.57 -3.78 24.87
CA PRO A 260 2.25 -3.05 25.94
C PRO A 260 2.33 -3.91 27.21
N PRO A 261 3.47 -3.96 27.94
CA PRO A 261 3.60 -4.67 29.21
C PRO A 261 2.88 -3.92 30.34
N ARG A 262 1.56 -3.81 30.20
CA ARG A 262 0.69 -2.95 31.00
C ARG A 262 0.82 -3.19 32.48
N GLU A 263 0.71 -4.44 32.94
CA GLU A 263 0.77 -4.79 34.36
C GLU A 263 2.09 -4.34 35.02
N LEU A 264 3.21 -4.48 34.30
CA LEU A 264 4.51 -4.02 34.77
C LEU A 264 4.56 -2.49 34.85
N VAL A 265 4.08 -1.80 33.83
CA VAL A 265 4.11 -0.32 33.76
C VAL A 265 3.15 0.29 34.78
N GLU A 266 1.97 -0.29 34.98
CA GLU A 266 1.03 0.10 36.05
C GLU A 266 1.61 -0.15 37.43
N SER A 267 2.42 -1.21 37.63
CA SER A 267 3.09 -1.44 38.91
C SER A 267 4.12 -0.37 39.31
N PHE A 268 4.58 0.40 38.30
CA PHE A 268 5.44 1.59 38.52
C PHE A 268 4.63 2.88 38.81
N GLY A 269 3.32 2.78 38.93
CA GLY A 269 2.41 3.90 39.18
C GLY A 269 1.94 4.65 37.93
N VAL A 270 2.26 4.18 36.74
CA VAL A 270 1.90 4.83 35.46
C VAL A 270 0.45 4.53 35.10
N SER A 271 -0.28 5.56 34.63
CA SER A 271 -1.68 5.47 34.23
C SER A 271 -1.85 5.28 32.72
N PHE A 272 -2.91 4.56 32.34
CA PHE A 272 -3.34 4.36 30.95
C PHE A 272 -4.71 5.02 30.71
N PRO A 273 -4.95 5.66 29.57
CA PRO A 273 -6.21 6.40 29.30
C PRO A 273 -7.42 5.48 29.08
N SER A 274 -7.22 4.21 28.70
CA SER A 274 -8.31 3.24 28.50
C SER A 274 -7.92 1.82 28.95
N ALA A 275 -8.94 0.95 29.11
CA ALA A 275 -8.73 -0.47 29.45
C ALA A 275 -8.36 -1.36 28.24
N GLU A 276 -8.31 -0.81 27.06
CA GLU A 276 -7.95 -1.55 25.85
C GLU A 276 -6.52 -2.08 25.92
N ARG A 277 -6.29 -3.29 25.41
CA ARG A 277 -4.95 -3.93 25.44
C ARG A 277 -3.90 -3.17 24.63
N SER A 278 -4.32 -2.47 23.59
CA SER A 278 -3.47 -1.66 22.71
C SER A 278 -3.22 -0.25 23.23
N SER A 279 -3.87 0.15 24.33
CA SER A 279 -3.70 1.47 24.94
C SER A 279 -2.25 1.70 25.35
N VAL A 280 -1.72 2.87 25.04
CA VAL A 280 -0.38 3.31 25.46
C VAL A 280 -0.50 4.23 26.68
N PRO A 281 0.57 4.34 27.51
CA PRO A 281 0.56 5.23 28.68
C PRO A 281 0.30 6.69 28.30
N GLN A 282 -0.35 7.43 29.18
CA GLN A 282 -0.50 8.87 29.03
C GLN A 282 0.79 9.58 29.38
N ILE A 283 1.29 10.40 28.46
CA ILE A 283 2.52 11.20 28.63
C ILE A 283 2.28 12.67 28.27
N SER A 284 3.11 13.55 28.79
CA SER A 284 3.18 14.95 28.43
C SER A 284 3.93 15.16 27.09
N SER A 285 3.96 16.39 26.61
CA SER A 285 4.79 16.79 25.45
C SER A 285 6.29 16.64 25.69
N THR A 286 6.72 16.51 26.94
CA THR A 286 8.12 16.24 27.34
C THR A 286 8.38 14.78 27.64
N TYR A 287 7.47 13.88 27.27
CA TYR A 287 7.50 12.43 27.51
C TYR A 287 7.38 12.01 28.97
N GLU A 288 7.07 12.93 29.89
CA GLU A 288 6.89 12.65 31.31
C GLU A 288 5.51 12.01 31.54
N SER A 289 5.47 10.95 32.34
CA SER A 289 4.24 10.27 32.75
C SER A 289 3.53 11.02 33.87
N ASN A 290 2.43 10.44 34.38
CA ASN A 290 1.78 10.93 35.60
C ASN A 290 2.64 10.80 36.88
N VAL A 291 3.75 10.04 36.83
CA VAL A 291 4.73 9.94 37.94
C VAL A 291 5.84 10.94 37.69
N PRO A 292 6.00 11.99 38.57
CA PRO A 292 7.01 13.02 38.36
C PRO A 292 8.44 12.46 38.29
N GLY A 293 9.16 12.80 37.20
CA GLY A 293 10.54 12.32 36.95
C GLY A 293 10.62 10.97 36.25
N LEU A 294 9.48 10.32 35.95
CA LEU A 294 9.43 9.08 35.17
C LEU A 294 8.95 9.38 33.76
N TYR A 295 9.81 9.14 32.79
CA TYR A 295 9.61 9.42 31.37
C TYR A 295 9.40 8.15 30.59
N ILE A 296 8.63 8.19 29.51
CA ILE A 296 8.32 7.03 28.66
C ILE A 296 8.57 7.41 27.20
N ILE A 297 9.38 6.60 26.51
CA ILE A 297 9.81 6.84 25.12
C ILE A 297 9.75 5.57 24.25
N GLY A 298 9.81 5.78 22.93
CA GLY A 298 9.83 4.72 21.93
C GLY A 298 8.48 4.04 21.75
N ALA A 299 8.48 2.77 21.38
CA ALA A 299 7.26 2.04 21.03
C ALA A 299 6.24 1.95 22.18
N LEU A 300 6.67 1.97 23.45
CA LEU A 300 5.77 2.01 24.60
C LEU A 300 4.99 3.33 24.66
N ALA A 301 5.58 4.43 24.24
CA ALA A 301 4.93 5.74 24.12
C ALA A 301 4.09 5.92 22.83
N GLY A 302 3.98 4.86 22.00
CA GLY A 302 3.23 4.89 20.72
C GLY A 302 4.08 5.23 19.49
N PHE A 303 5.41 5.29 19.59
CA PHE A 303 6.32 5.60 18.49
C PHE A 303 7.12 4.36 18.04
N PRO A 304 6.55 3.53 17.14
CA PRO A 304 7.15 2.26 16.76
C PRO A 304 8.32 2.36 15.78
N LEU A 305 8.48 3.50 15.08
CA LEU A 305 9.51 3.68 14.08
C LEU A 305 10.87 3.98 14.73
N ILE A 306 11.92 3.32 14.20
CA ILE A 306 13.27 3.39 14.78
C ILE A 306 13.79 4.82 14.84
N LYS A 307 13.65 5.59 13.75
CA LYS A 307 14.16 6.96 13.67
C LYS A 307 13.48 7.91 14.66
N GLN A 308 12.16 7.78 14.82
CA GLN A 308 11.40 8.54 15.81
C GLN A 308 11.83 8.15 17.24
N ALA A 309 12.00 6.86 17.50
CA ALA A 309 12.45 6.36 18.80
C ALA A 309 13.87 6.89 19.14
N LEU A 310 14.77 6.95 18.15
CA LEU A 310 16.11 7.55 18.33
C LEU A 310 16.01 9.04 18.69
N ASN A 311 15.17 9.80 17.98
CA ASN A 311 14.96 11.23 18.27
C ASN A 311 14.40 11.45 19.67
N GLN A 312 13.43 10.66 20.10
CA GLN A 312 12.88 10.75 21.44
C GLN A 312 13.92 10.46 22.52
N GLY A 313 14.84 9.51 22.27
CA GLY A 313 15.94 9.24 23.18
C GLY A 313 16.84 10.45 23.39
N TYR A 314 17.13 11.19 22.33
CA TYR A 314 17.86 12.46 22.41
C TYR A 314 17.04 13.53 23.14
N GLU A 315 15.80 13.75 22.74
CA GLU A 315 14.92 14.81 23.23
C GLU A 315 14.58 14.66 24.72
N VAL A 316 14.37 13.44 25.22
CA VAL A 316 14.05 13.20 26.63
C VAL A 316 15.19 13.61 27.57
N ILE A 317 16.44 13.42 27.14
CA ILE A 317 17.59 13.84 27.95
C ILE A 317 17.65 15.36 28.05
N GLU A 318 17.42 16.07 26.94
CA GLU A 318 17.32 17.54 26.94
C GLU A 318 16.18 18.04 27.84
N HIS A 319 15.01 17.38 27.78
CA HIS A 319 13.88 17.73 28.65
C HIS A 319 14.19 17.50 30.14
N ILE A 320 14.90 16.44 30.50
CA ILE A 320 15.34 16.16 31.88
C ILE A 320 16.31 17.25 32.37
N LEU A 321 17.12 17.80 31.45
CA LEU A 321 18.04 18.90 31.76
C LEU A 321 17.36 20.28 31.85
N GLY A 322 16.08 20.37 31.49
CA GLY A 322 15.30 21.60 31.45
C GLY A 322 15.40 22.35 30.13
N ASN A 323 15.99 21.74 29.09
CA ASN A 323 16.03 22.28 27.75
C ASN A 323 14.79 21.77 26.99
N PHE A 324 13.80 22.63 26.82
CA PHE A 324 12.64 22.26 26.04
C PHE A 324 12.99 22.25 24.54
N LEU A 325 12.90 21.08 23.91
CA LEU A 325 12.99 20.90 22.46
C LEU A 325 11.63 20.54 21.91
N GLU A 326 11.20 21.27 20.90
CA GLU A 326 10.03 20.82 20.12
C GLU A 326 10.36 19.48 19.43
N PRO A 327 9.41 18.51 19.38
CA PRO A 327 9.59 17.27 18.65
C PRO A 327 10.07 17.51 17.21
N ALA A 328 10.87 16.60 16.66
CA ALA A 328 11.48 16.81 15.34
C ALA A 328 10.47 16.98 14.19
N ASP A 329 9.26 16.50 14.36
CA ASP A 329 8.14 16.64 13.43
C ASP A 329 7.34 17.94 13.62
N GLU A 330 7.41 18.58 14.80
CA GLU A 330 6.62 19.77 15.16
C GLU A 330 6.98 20.96 14.26
N VAL A 331 8.26 21.20 14.04
CA VAL A 331 8.75 22.29 13.18
C VAL A 331 8.19 22.14 11.75
N LEU A 332 8.28 20.91 11.21
CA LEU A 332 7.80 20.61 9.86
C LEU A 332 6.28 20.74 9.74
N LEU A 333 5.54 20.26 10.74
CA LEU A 333 4.08 20.40 10.78
C LEU A 333 3.67 21.86 10.97
N GLY A 334 4.38 22.60 11.83
CA GLY A 334 4.16 24.03 12.05
C GLY A 334 4.33 24.84 10.76
N GLU A 335 5.36 24.55 9.96
CA GLU A 335 5.56 25.17 8.65
C GLU A 335 4.43 24.81 7.68
N LYS A 336 4.10 23.52 7.53
CA LYS A 336 3.01 23.06 6.66
C LYS A 336 1.64 23.63 7.02
N LEU A 337 1.36 23.80 8.31
CA LEU A 337 0.10 24.32 8.83
C LEU A 337 0.15 25.83 9.13
N SER A 338 1.20 26.55 8.72
CA SER A 338 1.39 27.97 9.08
C SER A 338 0.26 28.88 8.60
N GLY A 339 -0.28 28.60 7.39
CA GLY A 339 -1.42 29.34 6.81
C GLY A 339 -2.79 28.96 7.37
N TYR A 340 -2.87 27.88 8.15
CA TYR A 340 -4.14 27.38 8.70
C TYR A 340 -4.32 27.79 10.15
N LEU A 341 -5.45 28.45 10.46
CA LEU A 341 -5.85 28.93 11.80
C LEU A 341 -4.68 29.63 12.53
N PRO A 342 -4.25 30.82 12.07
CA PRO A 342 -3.17 31.55 12.69
C PRO A 342 -3.41 31.76 14.20
N GLY A 343 -2.38 31.56 15.01
CA GLY A 343 -2.44 31.74 16.47
C GLY A 343 -2.79 30.46 17.26
N MET A 344 -3.21 29.39 16.61
CA MET A 344 -3.36 28.06 17.22
C MET A 344 -2.06 27.27 17.19
N THR A 345 -1.84 26.46 18.22
CA THR A 345 -0.76 25.47 18.25
C THR A 345 -0.98 24.37 17.22
N THR A 346 0.06 23.65 16.83
CA THR A 346 -0.06 22.52 15.91
C THR A 346 -1.05 21.48 16.41
N GLU A 347 -1.02 21.16 17.70
CA GLU A 347 -1.94 20.18 18.30
C GLU A 347 -3.41 20.62 18.22
N GLU A 348 -3.70 21.88 18.46
CA GLU A 348 -5.04 22.44 18.29
C GLU A 348 -5.51 22.40 16.82
N LYS A 349 -4.59 22.68 15.88
CA LYS A 349 -4.88 22.54 14.43
C LYS A 349 -5.14 21.09 14.02
N LEU A 350 -4.38 20.14 14.54
CA LEU A 350 -4.58 18.71 14.32
C LEU A 350 -5.94 18.25 14.88
N ALA A 351 -6.27 18.66 16.09
CA ALA A 351 -7.56 18.35 16.70
C ALA A 351 -8.73 18.94 15.87
N HIS A 352 -8.56 20.15 15.36
CA HIS A 352 -9.55 20.78 14.49
C HIS A 352 -9.73 20.07 13.15
N ILE A 353 -8.63 19.61 12.52
CA ILE A 353 -8.68 18.79 11.28
C ILE A 353 -9.44 17.48 11.56
N ARG A 354 -9.12 16.77 12.64
CA ARG A 354 -9.81 15.53 13.03
C ARG A 354 -11.30 15.70 13.23
N GLN A 355 -11.69 16.82 13.83
CA GLN A 355 -13.11 17.11 14.07
C GLN A 355 -13.87 17.40 12.78
N ARG A 356 -13.22 18.02 11.79
CA ARG A 356 -13.86 18.48 10.55
C ARG A 356 -13.82 17.47 9.43
N VAL A 357 -12.86 16.55 9.44
CA VAL A 357 -12.66 15.58 8.38
C VAL A 357 -12.96 14.17 8.89
N PRO A 358 -14.16 13.65 8.63
CA PRO A 358 -14.58 12.31 9.10
C PRO A 358 -13.61 11.19 8.72
N LEU A 359 -13.03 11.26 7.54
CA LEU A 359 -12.02 10.32 7.04
C LEU A 359 -10.81 10.22 7.97
N LEU A 360 -10.39 11.32 8.58
CA LEU A 360 -9.22 11.41 9.46
C LEU A 360 -9.57 11.31 10.96
N ALA A 361 -10.85 11.27 11.29
CA ALA A 361 -11.34 11.28 12.68
C ALA A 361 -10.90 10.06 13.49
N SER A 362 -10.74 8.91 12.82
CA SER A 362 -10.31 7.64 13.43
C SER A 362 -8.81 7.52 13.65
N LEU A 363 -8.03 8.44 13.09
CA LEU A 363 -6.58 8.40 13.25
C LEU A 363 -6.17 8.83 14.65
N THR A 364 -5.20 8.13 15.24
CA THR A 364 -4.52 8.62 16.44
C THR A 364 -3.78 9.92 16.11
N SER A 365 -3.45 10.71 17.14
CA SER A 365 -2.62 11.93 16.94
C SER A 365 -1.34 11.62 16.17
N LEU A 366 -0.68 10.52 16.49
CA LEU A 366 0.55 10.10 15.80
C LEU A 366 0.30 9.76 14.32
N GLN A 367 -0.71 8.95 14.03
CA GLN A 367 -1.05 8.60 12.64
C GLN A 367 -1.41 9.83 11.81
N LEU A 368 -2.13 10.79 12.40
CA LEU A 368 -2.47 12.04 11.73
C LEU A 368 -1.22 12.89 11.47
N ARG A 369 -0.30 12.98 12.44
CA ARG A 369 0.98 13.68 12.26
C ARG A 369 1.80 13.06 11.11
N GLU A 370 1.97 11.76 11.09
CA GLU A 370 2.65 11.03 10.00
C GLU A 370 1.97 11.26 8.65
N PHE A 371 0.65 11.13 8.60
CA PHE A 371 -0.13 11.37 7.40
C PHE A 371 0.07 12.79 6.83
N LEU A 372 0.00 13.81 7.69
CA LEU A 372 0.17 15.20 7.26
C LEU A 372 1.62 15.54 6.88
N LEU A 373 2.61 14.89 7.50
CA LEU A 373 4.01 15.07 7.13
C LEU A 373 4.30 14.59 5.69
N GLU A 374 3.65 13.51 5.27
CA GLU A 374 3.80 12.96 3.92
C GLU A 374 2.83 13.59 2.89
N SER A 375 1.78 14.27 3.35
CA SER A 375 0.81 14.97 2.49
C SER A 375 1.24 16.41 2.21
N THR A 376 0.71 16.99 1.14
CA THR A 376 0.85 18.42 0.82
C THR A 376 -0.38 19.18 1.26
N ILE A 377 -0.21 20.28 1.99
CA ILE A 377 -1.29 21.18 2.39
C ILE A 377 -1.18 22.44 1.56
N PHE A 378 -2.22 22.79 0.82
CA PHE A 378 -2.19 23.96 -0.04
C PHE A 378 -3.53 24.69 -0.10
N VAL A 379 -3.46 25.96 -0.45
CA VAL A 379 -4.59 26.85 -0.65
C VAL A 379 -4.65 27.19 -2.13
N PRO A 380 -5.52 26.57 -2.93
CA PRO A 380 -5.69 26.93 -4.32
C PRO A 380 -6.25 28.36 -4.46
N GLY A 381 -5.97 29.01 -5.56
CA GLY A 381 -6.62 30.28 -5.90
C GLY A 381 -8.13 30.12 -6.04
N GLN A 382 -8.85 31.23 -5.99
CA GLN A 382 -10.30 31.23 -6.24
C GLN A 382 -10.57 30.80 -7.70
N ASP A 383 -11.54 29.91 -7.92
CA ASP A 383 -11.91 29.39 -9.24
C ASP A 383 -10.78 28.66 -9.97
N GLU A 384 -9.74 28.20 -9.28
CA GLU A 384 -8.62 27.47 -9.83
C GLU A 384 -9.00 26.01 -10.08
N PHE A 385 -8.59 25.49 -11.25
CA PHE A 385 -8.72 24.06 -11.53
C PHE A 385 -7.63 23.28 -10.80
N ILE A 386 -8.06 22.33 -9.94
CA ILE A 386 -7.17 21.39 -9.25
C ILE A 386 -6.73 20.30 -10.23
N PHE A 387 -7.65 19.81 -11.03
CA PHE A 387 -7.41 18.97 -12.22
C PHE A 387 -8.55 19.16 -13.22
N LYS A 388 -8.30 18.81 -14.47
CA LYS A 388 -9.25 18.92 -15.58
C LYS A 388 -9.73 17.55 -16.05
N HIS A 389 -10.76 17.54 -16.90
CA HIS A 389 -11.18 16.32 -17.58
C HIS A 389 -10.02 15.66 -18.31
N ASN A 390 -9.97 14.34 -18.23
CA ASN A 390 -8.94 13.51 -18.87
C ASN A 390 -7.52 13.72 -18.34
N ASP A 391 -7.33 14.46 -17.23
CA ASP A 391 -6.06 14.48 -16.53
C ASP A 391 -5.83 13.14 -15.82
N TYR A 392 -4.60 12.67 -15.78
CA TYR A 392 -4.22 11.53 -14.97
C TYR A 392 -3.80 12.00 -13.59
N ASN A 393 -4.73 11.98 -12.66
CA ASN A 393 -4.49 12.38 -11.28
C ASN A 393 -4.13 11.16 -10.43
N THR A 394 -2.97 11.21 -9.78
CA THR A 394 -2.47 10.18 -8.86
C THR A 394 -2.60 10.57 -7.38
N SER A 395 -3.21 11.72 -7.09
CA SER A 395 -3.38 12.23 -5.73
C SER A 395 -4.83 12.15 -5.29
N PHE A 396 -4.99 11.99 -3.99
CA PHE A 396 -6.26 12.05 -3.29
C PHE A 396 -6.38 13.38 -2.55
N PHE A 397 -7.51 14.03 -2.64
CA PHE A 397 -7.72 15.35 -2.05
C PHE A 397 -8.78 15.32 -0.96
N THR A 398 -8.46 15.92 0.19
CA THR A 398 -9.39 16.09 1.30
C THR A 398 -9.65 17.57 1.54
N ILE A 399 -10.92 17.96 1.70
CA ILE A 399 -11.32 19.36 1.92
C ILE A 399 -11.33 19.65 3.43
N VAL A 400 -10.34 20.40 3.92
CA VAL A 400 -10.28 20.83 5.32
C VAL A 400 -11.14 22.05 5.57
N HIS A 401 -11.21 22.95 4.59
CA HIS A 401 -12.02 24.16 4.63
C HIS A 401 -12.44 24.60 3.23
N GLY A 402 -13.62 25.22 3.10
CA GLY A 402 -14.15 25.71 1.83
C GLY A 402 -14.97 24.66 1.08
N GLU A 403 -15.07 24.85 -0.23
CA GLU A 403 -15.83 23.96 -1.12
C GLU A 403 -15.11 23.77 -2.45
N VAL A 404 -15.36 22.63 -3.09
CA VAL A 404 -14.83 22.26 -4.42
C VAL A 404 -16.00 21.83 -5.30
N THR A 405 -16.10 22.39 -6.49
CA THR A 405 -17.11 22.01 -7.47
C THR A 405 -16.52 20.99 -8.44
N LEU A 406 -17.18 19.84 -8.55
CA LEU A 406 -16.87 18.83 -9.56
C LEU A 406 -17.77 19.02 -10.79
N PHE A 407 -17.19 18.98 -11.95
CA PHE A 407 -17.83 19.12 -13.26
C PHE A 407 -17.69 17.80 -14.01
N PRO A 408 -18.73 16.94 -14.04
CA PRO A 408 -18.72 15.72 -14.83
C PRO A 408 -18.66 15.99 -16.32
N GLU A 409 -18.14 15.04 -17.11
CA GLU A 409 -18.23 15.04 -18.56
C GLU A 409 -19.71 14.89 -19.02
N ASN A 410 -20.03 15.26 -20.24
CA ASN A 410 -21.35 15.04 -20.85
C ASN A 410 -22.53 15.87 -20.34
N LYS A 411 -22.30 17.14 -19.96
CA LYS A 411 -23.36 18.09 -19.52
C LYS A 411 -24.18 17.65 -18.30
N ARG A 412 -23.70 16.69 -17.52
CA ARG A 412 -24.29 16.33 -16.24
C ARG A 412 -24.20 17.51 -15.28
N PRO A 413 -25.13 17.63 -14.32
CA PRO A 413 -25.10 18.71 -13.35
C PRO A 413 -23.82 18.63 -12.50
N SER A 414 -23.18 19.80 -12.28
CA SER A 414 -22.06 19.91 -11.34
C SER A 414 -22.54 19.71 -9.91
N PHE A 415 -21.68 19.17 -9.05
CA PHE A 415 -21.98 19.04 -7.64
C PHE A 415 -20.87 19.63 -6.77
N VAL A 416 -21.27 20.18 -5.63
CA VAL A 416 -20.40 20.90 -4.72
C VAL A 416 -20.03 20.00 -3.55
N LEU A 417 -18.77 19.71 -3.39
CA LEU A 417 -18.18 19.09 -2.22
C LEU A 417 -17.79 20.15 -1.20
N ARG A 418 -17.91 19.82 0.09
CA ARG A 418 -17.70 20.75 1.20
C ARG A 418 -16.65 20.25 2.17
N THR A 419 -16.36 21.07 3.16
CA THR A 419 -15.49 20.71 4.29
C THR A 419 -15.84 19.32 4.84
N GLY A 420 -14.84 18.44 4.90
CA GLY A 420 -14.98 17.04 5.34
C GLY A 420 -15.12 16.03 4.20
N ASP A 421 -15.48 16.50 3.00
CA ASP A 421 -15.53 15.66 1.81
C ASP A 421 -14.12 15.44 1.21
N PHE A 422 -14.06 14.52 0.25
CA PHE A 422 -12.84 14.20 -0.49
C PHE A 422 -13.16 14.00 -1.98
N PHE A 423 -12.13 14.00 -2.83
CA PHE A 423 -12.24 13.74 -4.27
C PHE A 423 -10.92 13.23 -4.84
N GLY A 424 -10.93 12.78 -6.09
CA GLY A 424 -9.77 12.17 -6.76
C GLY A 424 -9.61 10.68 -6.49
N GLU A 425 -10.53 10.05 -5.76
CA GLU A 425 -10.49 8.63 -5.44
C GLU A 425 -10.54 7.72 -6.67
N THR A 426 -11.28 8.10 -7.71
CA THR A 426 -11.42 7.30 -8.93
C THR A 426 -10.08 7.15 -9.65
N GLY A 427 -9.38 8.26 -9.87
CA GLY A 427 -8.04 8.24 -10.48
C GLY A 427 -7.02 7.54 -9.60
N LEU A 428 -7.09 7.73 -8.29
CA LEU A 428 -6.19 7.12 -7.32
C LEU A 428 -6.33 5.60 -7.28
N LEU A 429 -7.56 5.08 -7.23
CA LEU A 429 -7.81 3.63 -7.08
C LEU A 429 -7.63 2.89 -8.42
N SER A 430 -8.13 3.44 -9.52
CA SER A 430 -8.11 2.80 -10.83
C SER A 430 -6.89 3.15 -11.68
N GLY A 431 -6.21 4.28 -11.41
CA GLY A 431 -5.14 4.81 -12.28
C GLY A 431 -5.64 5.38 -13.61
N ARG A 432 -6.96 5.55 -13.76
CA ARG A 432 -7.62 6.10 -14.96
C ARG A 432 -7.52 7.63 -15.02
N SER A 433 -7.71 8.18 -16.20
CA SER A 433 -7.96 9.60 -16.36
C SER A 433 -9.25 10.01 -15.63
N THR A 434 -9.27 11.25 -15.14
CA THR A 434 -10.44 11.79 -14.44
C THR A 434 -11.59 12.03 -15.41
N SER A 435 -12.77 11.49 -15.06
CA SER A 435 -14.03 11.74 -15.78
C SER A 435 -14.66 13.09 -15.40
N GLU A 436 -14.06 13.79 -14.44
CA GLU A 436 -14.55 15.03 -13.86
C GLU A 436 -13.44 16.05 -13.81
N ALA A 437 -13.78 17.35 -13.89
CA ALA A 437 -12.87 18.42 -13.54
C ALA A 437 -13.19 18.93 -12.15
N ALA A 438 -12.19 19.23 -11.35
CA ALA A 438 -12.33 19.77 -9.99
C ALA A 438 -11.88 21.23 -9.94
N ARG A 439 -12.73 22.13 -9.42
CA ARG A 439 -12.44 23.56 -9.30
C ARG A 439 -12.70 24.05 -7.89
N SER A 440 -11.74 24.77 -7.33
CA SER A 440 -11.82 25.35 -5.99
C SER A 440 -12.86 26.48 -5.91
N GLY A 441 -13.54 26.59 -4.79
CA GLY A 441 -14.32 27.76 -4.39
C GLY A 441 -13.48 28.77 -3.62
N ASP A 442 -14.16 29.65 -2.90
CA ASP A 442 -13.52 30.66 -2.05
C ASP A 442 -12.85 30.06 -0.81
N HIS A 443 -11.66 30.56 -0.46
CA HIS A 443 -10.94 30.22 0.77
C HIS A 443 -10.78 28.72 1.01
N CYS A 444 -10.50 27.96 -0.03
CA CYS A 444 -10.35 26.53 0.04
C CYS A 444 -9.01 26.14 0.67
N LEU A 445 -9.02 25.18 1.60
CA LEU A 445 -7.82 24.52 2.13
C LEU A 445 -7.91 23.02 1.87
N LEU A 446 -6.95 22.49 1.16
CA LEU A 446 -6.90 21.10 0.72
C LEU A 446 -5.69 20.38 1.30
N ILE A 447 -5.88 19.09 1.59
CA ILE A 447 -4.80 18.15 1.83
C ILE A 447 -4.72 17.27 0.59
N GLU A 448 -3.62 17.37 -0.14
CA GLU A 448 -3.27 16.47 -1.23
C GLU A 448 -2.45 15.31 -0.68
N THR A 449 -2.96 14.11 -0.84
CA THR A 449 -2.36 12.88 -0.32
C THR A 449 -1.86 12.03 -1.48
N PRO A 450 -0.56 11.69 -1.53
CA PRO A 450 -0.02 10.79 -2.54
C PRO A 450 -0.70 9.42 -2.50
N ARG A 451 -0.82 8.78 -3.67
CA ARG A 451 -1.47 7.47 -3.83
C ARG A 451 -0.96 6.43 -2.83
N ARG A 452 0.35 6.26 -2.72
CA ARG A 452 0.99 5.30 -1.80
C ARG A 452 0.53 5.49 -0.34
N LEU A 453 0.50 6.73 0.12
CA LEU A 453 0.12 7.05 1.50
C LEU A 453 -1.36 6.72 1.74
N MET A 454 -2.23 7.08 0.77
CA MET A 454 -3.66 6.80 0.89
C MET A 454 -3.96 5.30 0.85
N LEU A 455 -3.33 4.53 -0.03
CA LEU A 455 -3.46 3.06 -0.06
C LEU A 455 -3.01 2.42 1.25
N SER A 456 -1.86 2.86 1.79
CA SER A 456 -1.39 2.39 3.12
C SER A 456 -2.38 2.72 4.24
N LEU A 457 -3.06 3.86 4.17
CA LEU A 457 -4.07 4.26 5.15
C LEU A 457 -5.34 3.40 5.03
N ILE A 458 -5.82 3.15 3.81
CA ILE A 458 -6.96 2.27 3.51
C ILE A 458 -6.70 0.86 4.04
N GLU A 459 -5.48 0.37 3.90
CA GLU A 459 -5.09 -0.95 4.37
C GLU A 459 -5.08 -1.06 5.90
N LYS A 460 -4.47 -0.07 6.57
CA LYS A 460 -4.23 -0.09 8.02
C LYS A 460 -5.45 0.29 8.86
N VAL A 461 -6.35 1.11 8.32
CA VAL A 461 -7.48 1.69 9.06
C VAL A 461 -8.80 1.29 8.43
N SER A 462 -9.47 0.30 9.01
CA SER A 462 -10.74 -0.26 8.48
C SER A 462 -11.82 0.80 8.27
N LEU A 463 -11.94 1.76 9.21
CA LEU A 463 -12.94 2.82 9.11
C LEU A 463 -12.71 3.75 7.92
N VAL A 464 -11.45 4.03 7.56
CA VAL A 464 -11.12 4.80 6.35
C VAL A 464 -11.59 4.05 5.10
N ARG A 465 -11.33 2.76 5.05
CA ARG A 465 -11.79 1.90 3.95
C ARG A 465 -13.31 1.89 3.82
N GLU A 466 -14.02 1.78 4.93
CA GLU A 466 -15.48 1.78 4.97
C GLU A 466 -16.05 3.12 4.48
N ILE A 467 -15.55 4.25 4.98
CA ILE A 467 -15.98 5.60 4.56
C ILE A 467 -15.75 5.82 3.06
N LEU A 468 -14.57 5.44 2.57
CA LEU A 468 -14.25 5.57 1.14
C LEU A 468 -15.20 4.73 0.28
N ARG A 469 -15.39 3.45 0.65
CA ARG A 469 -16.26 2.54 -0.06
C ARG A 469 -17.71 3.04 -0.11
N GLU A 470 -18.24 3.49 1.03
CA GLU A 470 -19.60 4.03 1.14
C GLU A 470 -19.76 5.27 0.27
N LYS A 471 -18.86 6.24 0.36
CA LYS A 471 -18.93 7.49 -0.43
C LYS A 471 -18.72 7.26 -1.94
N THR A 472 -17.83 6.36 -2.33
CA THR A 472 -17.66 5.99 -3.74
C THR A 472 -18.93 5.36 -4.29
N LEU A 473 -19.57 4.49 -3.50
CA LEU A 473 -20.84 3.86 -3.87
C LEU A 473 -21.99 4.87 -3.94
N GLU A 474 -22.13 5.77 -2.96
CA GLU A 474 -23.10 6.87 -2.99
C GLU A 474 -22.98 7.67 -4.30
N ARG A 475 -21.76 8.05 -4.69
CA ARG A 475 -21.50 8.79 -5.93
C ARG A 475 -21.85 7.99 -7.17
N ALA A 476 -21.51 6.70 -7.20
CA ALA A 476 -21.85 5.82 -8.33
C ALA A 476 -23.36 5.67 -8.49
N VAL A 477 -24.09 5.51 -7.39
CA VAL A 477 -25.56 5.47 -7.38
C VAL A 477 -26.14 6.81 -7.86
N GLN A 478 -25.63 7.93 -7.36
CA GLN A 478 -26.10 9.26 -7.75
C GLN A 478 -25.85 9.53 -9.24
N ASN A 479 -24.67 9.11 -9.75
CA ASN A 479 -24.33 9.23 -11.17
C ASN A 479 -25.26 8.39 -12.08
N TYR A 480 -25.72 7.23 -11.61
CA TYR A 480 -26.68 6.42 -12.33
C TYR A 480 -28.02 7.14 -12.51
N PHE A 481 -28.54 7.71 -11.44
CA PHE A 481 -29.85 8.36 -11.49
C PHE A 481 -29.84 9.72 -12.19
N ASP A 482 -28.69 10.35 -12.35
CA ASP A 482 -28.47 11.64 -13.04
C ASP A 482 -29.32 12.81 -12.48
N LEU A 483 -29.89 12.61 -11.30
CA LEU A 483 -30.63 13.57 -10.49
C LEU A 483 -30.25 13.42 -9.02
N PRO A 484 -30.23 14.52 -8.24
CA PRO A 484 -29.92 14.43 -6.82
C PRO A 484 -31.00 13.61 -6.09
N LEU A 485 -30.59 12.53 -5.44
CA LEU A 485 -31.43 11.72 -4.57
C LEU A 485 -31.51 12.35 -3.17
N PRO A 486 -32.67 12.28 -2.51
CA PRO A 486 -32.74 12.51 -1.07
C PRO A 486 -31.80 11.57 -0.31
N GLN A 487 -31.16 12.06 0.76
CA GLN A 487 -30.17 11.25 1.51
C GLN A 487 -30.77 9.93 2.03
N GLU A 488 -32.03 9.93 2.46
CA GLU A 488 -32.72 8.74 2.93
C GLU A 488 -32.86 7.65 1.85
N ASP A 489 -33.11 8.04 0.59
CA ASP A 489 -33.21 7.12 -0.53
C ASP A 489 -31.82 6.61 -0.95
N LEU A 490 -30.80 7.48 -0.87
CA LEU A 490 -29.43 7.13 -1.15
C LEU A 490 -28.90 6.12 -0.13
N ASP A 491 -29.08 6.39 1.18
CA ASP A 491 -28.68 5.49 2.27
C ASP A 491 -29.37 4.12 2.15
N TYR A 492 -30.65 4.13 1.73
CA TYR A 492 -31.40 2.90 1.52
C TYR A 492 -30.85 2.06 0.37
N LEU A 493 -30.50 2.67 -0.76
CA LEU A 493 -29.91 1.96 -1.91
C LEU A 493 -28.51 1.46 -1.58
N VAL A 494 -27.68 2.28 -0.95
CA VAL A 494 -26.32 1.95 -0.55
C VAL A 494 -26.32 0.81 0.48
N GLY A 495 -27.20 0.89 1.50
CA GLY A 495 -27.34 -0.15 2.53
C GLY A 495 -27.86 -1.50 1.99
N GLY A 496 -28.58 -1.49 0.86
CA GLY A 496 -29.08 -2.68 0.16
C GLY A 496 -28.12 -3.28 -0.87
N THR A 497 -26.90 -2.75 -0.98
CA THR A 497 -25.93 -3.18 -2.00
C THR A 497 -25.19 -4.45 -1.58
N HIS A 498 -25.03 -5.38 -2.55
CA HIS A 498 -24.24 -6.59 -2.40
C HIS A 498 -22.96 -6.49 -3.23
N HIS A 499 -21.84 -6.95 -2.71
CA HIS A 499 -20.60 -7.00 -3.46
C HIS A 499 -20.40 -8.39 -4.04
N LEU A 500 -20.18 -8.41 -5.35
CA LEU A 500 -19.99 -9.62 -6.14
C LEU A 500 -18.61 -9.57 -6.82
N HIS A 501 -18.00 -10.72 -6.94
CA HIS A 501 -16.73 -10.91 -7.63
C HIS A 501 -16.94 -11.88 -8.79
N PHE A 502 -16.38 -11.54 -9.96
CA PHE A 502 -16.44 -12.33 -11.18
C PHE A 502 -15.04 -12.53 -11.75
N ASP A 503 -14.69 -13.75 -12.03
CA ASP A 503 -13.47 -14.06 -12.77
C ASP A 503 -13.63 -13.76 -14.26
N THR A 504 -12.54 -13.58 -14.97
CA THR A 504 -12.55 -13.35 -16.42
C THR A 504 -13.31 -14.45 -17.14
N GLY A 505 -14.33 -14.10 -17.90
CA GLY A 505 -15.22 -15.02 -18.63
C GLY A 505 -16.51 -15.36 -17.90
N ASP A 506 -16.69 -15.00 -16.64
CA ASP A 506 -17.95 -15.20 -15.91
C ASP A 506 -19.06 -14.29 -16.43
N PHE A 507 -20.28 -14.81 -16.44
CA PHE A 507 -21.45 -14.02 -16.83
C PHE A 507 -22.08 -13.35 -15.62
N LEU A 508 -22.30 -12.04 -15.72
CA LEU A 508 -23.10 -11.28 -14.77
C LEU A 508 -24.59 -11.61 -14.95
N PHE A 509 -25.04 -11.63 -16.21
CA PHE A 509 -26.37 -12.08 -16.64
C PHE A 509 -26.31 -12.49 -18.12
N LYS A 510 -27.29 -13.28 -18.54
CA LYS A 510 -27.41 -13.77 -19.91
C LYS A 510 -28.68 -13.23 -20.58
N GLU A 511 -28.70 -13.28 -21.92
CA GLU A 511 -29.93 -12.98 -22.67
C GLU A 511 -31.12 -13.81 -22.16
N LYS A 512 -32.26 -13.18 -22.04
CA LYS A 512 -33.53 -13.72 -21.54
C LYS A 512 -33.59 -13.99 -20.03
N ASP A 513 -32.53 -13.70 -19.28
CA ASP A 513 -32.61 -13.71 -17.83
C ASP A 513 -33.58 -12.62 -17.35
N LYS A 514 -34.11 -12.79 -16.14
CA LYS A 514 -34.93 -11.75 -15.50
C LYS A 514 -34.02 -10.56 -15.12
N ALA A 515 -34.52 -9.34 -15.34
CA ALA A 515 -33.86 -8.13 -14.86
C ALA A 515 -33.93 -8.10 -13.33
N ASP A 516 -32.84 -8.52 -12.68
CA ASP A 516 -32.74 -8.73 -11.24
C ASP A 516 -32.19 -7.53 -10.49
N GLY A 517 -31.42 -6.66 -11.15
CA GLY A 517 -30.81 -5.51 -10.54
C GLY A 517 -29.84 -4.74 -11.45
N LEU A 518 -29.22 -3.74 -10.85
CA LEU A 518 -28.20 -2.87 -11.43
C LEU A 518 -26.81 -3.32 -10.96
N TYR A 519 -25.86 -3.42 -11.88
CA TYR A 519 -24.49 -3.84 -11.64
C TYR A 519 -23.56 -2.65 -11.83
N LEU A 520 -23.08 -2.05 -10.75
CA LEU A 520 -22.08 -0.96 -10.76
C LEU A 520 -20.69 -1.56 -10.76
N ILE A 521 -19.89 -1.25 -11.77
CA ILE A 521 -18.53 -1.80 -11.93
C ILE A 521 -17.56 -0.99 -11.07
N ASN A 522 -17.14 -1.56 -9.94
CA ASN A 522 -16.14 -0.93 -9.07
C ASN A 522 -14.74 -1.09 -9.63
N GLN A 523 -14.42 -2.29 -10.14
CA GLN A 523 -13.12 -2.61 -10.73
C GLN A 523 -13.31 -3.60 -11.89
N GLY A 524 -12.39 -3.56 -12.89
CA GLY A 524 -12.43 -4.43 -14.05
C GLY A 524 -13.28 -3.90 -15.20
N SER A 525 -13.66 -4.79 -16.12
CA SER A 525 -14.44 -4.46 -17.32
C SER A 525 -15.41 -5.58 -17.70
N VAL A 526 -16.52 -5.21 -18.33
CA VAL A 526 -17.61 -6.08 -18.71
C VAL A 526 -17.94 -5.91 -20.19
N THR A 527 -17.96 -6.98 -20.93
CA THR A 527 -18.39 -7.01 -22.34
C THR A 527 -19.89 -7.21 -22.42
N ILE A 528 -20.57 -6.33 -23.12
CA ILE A 528 -22.00 -6.45 -23.46
C ILE A 528 -22.13 -7.03 -24.86
N SER A 529 -22.92 -8.08 -25.03
CA SER A 529 -23.14 -8.70 -26.34
C SER A 529 -24.58 -9.14 -26.56
N ARG A 530 -24.98 -9.26 -27.80
CA ARG A 530 -26.35 -9.73 -28.23
C ARG A 530 -26.17 -10.69 -29.38
N GLY A 531 -26.75 -11.91 -29.27
CA GLY A 531 -26.66 -12.91 -30.33
C GLY A 531 -25.21 -13.29 -30.71
N GLY A 532 -24.22 -13.14 -29.79
CA GLY A 532 -22.81 -13.42 -30.03
C GLY A 532 -22.02 -12.23 -30.64
N VAL A 533 -22.66 -11.10 -30.90
CA VAL A 533 -22.00 -9.86 -31.36
C VAL A 533 -21.73 -8.96 -30.19
N VAL A 534 -20.47 -8.52 -30.02
CA VAL A 534 -20.07 -7.57 -28.98
C VAL A 534 -20.57 -6.16 -29.37
N LEU A 535 -21.33 -5.55 -28.46
CA LEU A 535 -21.90 -4.21 -28.62
C LEU A 535 -21.05 -3.14 -27.92
N ALA A 536 -20.55 -3.46 -26.71
CA ALA A 536 -19.78 -2.50 -25.91
C ALA A 536 -18.84 -3.19 -24.92
N LEU A 537 -17.80 -2.48 -24.52
CA LEU A 537 -16.97 -2.79 -23.36
C LEU A 537 -17.22 -1.71 -22.29
N VAL A 538 -17.81 -2.11 -21.17
CA VAL A 538 -18.13 -1.22 -20.06
C VAL A 538 -17.09 -1.40 -18.95
N THR A 539 -16.53 -0.30 -18.48
CA THR A 539 -15.39 -0.29 -17.56
C THR A 539 -15.78 0.25 -16.18
N SER A 540 -14.87 0.15 -15.20
CA SER A 540 -15.12 0.63 -13.84
C SER A 540 -15.57 2.10 -13.80
N GLY A 541 -16.42 2.43 -12.81
CA GLY A 541 -17.09 3.73 -12.71
C GLY A 541 -18.40 3.83 -13.52
N ASN A 542 -18.72 2.83 -14.33
CA ASN A 542 -19.97 2.73 -15.07
C ASN A 542 -20.85 1.60 -14.50
N TYR A 543 -21.98 1.37 -15.15
CA TYR A 543 -22.97 0.38 -14.72
C TYR A 543 -23.52 -0.39 -15.93
N VAL A 544 -24.08 -1.55 -15.66
CA VAL A 544 -24.75 -2.40 -16.66
C VAL A 544 -26.04 -2.98 -16.10
N GLY A 545 -26.98 -3.32 -16.99
CA GLY A 545 -28.25 -3.95 -16.64
C GLY A 545 -29.38 -2.99 -16.25
N GLU A 546 -29.27 -1.72 -16.63
CA GLU A 546 -30.25 -0.68 -16.35
C GLU A 546 -31.48 -0.74 -17.25
N THR A 547 -31.28 -1.13 -18.51
CA THR A 547 -32.29 -0.98 -19.58
C THR A 547 -33.60 -1.71 -19.23
N GLU A 548 -33.53 -2.97 -18.89
CA GLU A 548 -34.72 -3.80 -18.62
C GLU A 548 -35.25 -3.64 -17.17
N LEU A 549 -34.49 -2.99 -16.28
CA LEU A 549 -34.99 -2.67 -14.94
C LEU A 549 -36.16 -1.68 -14.98
N ILE A 550 -36.17 -0.79 -15.95
CA ILE A 550 -37.21 0.24 -16.13
C ILE A 550 -38.44 -0.36 -16.83
N SER A 551 -38.25 -1.14 -17.91
CA SER A 551 -39.32 -1.77 -18.68
C SER A 551 -39.91 -3.00 -17.97
N GLY A 552 -39.13 -3.70 -17.15
CA GLY A 552 -39.51 -4.98 -16.53
C GLY A 552 -39.41 -6.18 -17.47
N ASP A 553 -38.85 -6.00 -18.65
CA ASP A 553 -38.66 -7.05 -19.66
C ASP A 553 -37.50 -7.98 -19.29
N PRO A 554 -37.42 -9.19 -19.88
CA PRO A 554 -36.20 -10.00 -19.79
C PRO A 554 -34.99 -9.33 -20.46
N ARG A 555 -33.78 -9.65 -19.97
CA ARG A 555 -32.52 -9.16 -20.54
C ARG A 555 -32.46 -9.34 -22.05
N THR A 556 -32.22 -8.27 -22.78
CA THR A 556 -32.03 -8.28 -24.23
C THR A 556 -30.59 -8.51 -24.66
N THR A 557 -29.67 -8.34 -23.74
CA THR A 557 -28.22 -8.53 -23.90
C THR A 557 -27.68 -9.48 -22.84
N GLN A 558 -26.45 -9.95 -23.02
CA GLN A 558 -25.68 -10.61 -21.97
C GLN A 558 -24.49 -9.76 -21.57
N ALA A 559 -24.08 -9.88 -20.31
CA ALA A 559 -22.94 -9.19 -19.73
C ALA A 559 -21.95 -10.22 -19.21
N GLN A 560 -20.68 -10.14 -19.65
CA GLN A 560 -19.62 -11.06 -19.29
C GLN A 560 -18.39 -10.29 -18.81
N ALA A 561 -17.76 -10.74 -17.74
CA ALA A 561 -16.53 -10.15 -17.24
C ALA A 561 -15.40 -10.33 -18.24
N ALA A 562 -14.89 -9.23 -18.80
CA ALA A 562 -13.76 -9.23 -19.73
C ALA A 562 -12.42 -9.35 -19.00
N THR A 563 -12.36 -8.88 -17.77
CA THR A 563 -11.24 -9.02 -16.82
C THR A 563 -11.83 -9.43 -15.47
N THR A 564 -11.02 -9.82 -14.50
CA THR A 564 -11.49 -10.00 -13.11
C THR A 564 -12.17 -8.73 -12.65
N THR A 565 -13.44 -8.85 -12.24
CA THR A 565 -14.36 -7.71 -12.06
C THR A 565 -15.01 -7.72 -10.68
N GLU A 566 -14.96 -6.59 -9.98
CA GLU A 566 -15.68 -6.35 -8.74
C GLU A 566 -16.92 -5.49 -9.00
N ILE A 567 -18.06 -5.95 -8.57
CA ILE A 567 -19.38 -5.35 -8.80
C ILE A 567 -20.03 -4.97 -7.47
N ALA A 568 -20.63 -3.78 -7.44
CA ALA A 568 -21.63 -3.41 -6.44
C ALA A 568 -23.02 -3.61 -7.06
N PHE A 569 -23.73 -4.63 -6.59
CA PHE A 569 -25.03 -5.02 -7.11
C PHE A 569 -26.16 -4.43 -6.27
N ILE A 570 -27.09 -3.74 -6.91
CA ILE A 570 -28.32 -3.21 -6.29
C ILE A 570 -29.49 -3.96 -6.88
N GLY A 571 -30.22 -4.71 -6.05
CA GLY A 571 -31.40 -5.48 -6.48
C GLY A 571 -32.52 -4.61 -7.04
N SER A 572 -33.32 -5.18 -7.92
CA SER A 572 -34.47 -4.49 -8.55
C SER A 572 -35.54 -4.00 -7.56
N VAL A 573 -35.69 -4.67 -6.41
CA VAL A 573 -36.71 -4.30 -5.40
C VAL A 573 -36.40 -2.95 -4.73
N PRO A 574 -35.19 -2.69 -4.16
CA PRO A 574 -34.85 -1.38 -3.63
C PRO A 574 -34.98 -0.24 -4.64
N ILE A 575 -34.55 -0.48 -5.88
CA ILE A 575 -34.72 0.51 -6.98
C ILE A 575 -36.18 0.82 -7.23
N ALA A 576 -37.03 -0.20 -7.38
CA ALA A 576 -38.47 -0.02 -7.61
C ALA A 576 -39.15 0.73 -6.46
N GLU A 577 -38.75 0.49 -5.21
CA GLU A 577 -39.28 1.21 -4.04
C GLU A 577 -38.92 2.70 -4.07
N VAL A 578 -37.69 3.04 -4.36
CA VAL A 578 -37.22 4.43 -4.50
C VAL A 578 -37.98 5.11 -5.65
N LEU A 579 -38.10 4.48 -6.80
CA LEU A 579 -38.83 5.00 -7.96
C LEU A 579 -40.33 5.19 -7.65
N SER A 580 -40.94 4.34 -6.81
CA SER A 580 -42.34 4.50 -6.40
C SER A 580 -42.62 5.72 -5.53
N ARG A 581 -41.61 6.12 -4.74
CA ARG A 581 -41.67 7.30 -3.85
C ARG A 581 -41.31 8.59 -4.58
N ASN A 582 -40.47 8.52 -5.65
CA ASN A 582 -39.99 9.68 -6.38
C ASN A 582 -40.45 9.68 -7.84
N LEU A 583 -41.65 10.25 -8.08
CA LEU A 583 -42.24 10.32 -9.42
C LEU A 583 -41.43 11.16 -10.43
N ALA A 584 -40.70 12.17 -9.97
CA ALA A 584 -39.86 12.99 -10.84
C ALA A 584 -38.67 12.18 -11.35
N LEU A 585 -38.02 11.39 -10.47
CA LEU A 585 -36.94 10.48 -10.81
C LEU A 585 -37.41 9.41 -11.79
N ARG A 586 -38.57 8.79 -11.54
CA ARG A 586 -39.16 7.80 -12.43
C ARG A 586 -39.39 8.38 -13.83
N LYS A 587 -40.00 9.55 -13.92
CA LYS A 587 -40.24 10.20 -15.21
C LYS A 587 -38.95 10.50 -15.97
N HIS A 588 -37.92 10.95 -15.28
CA HIS A 588 -36.59 11.20 -15.87
C HIS A 588 -35.97 9.94 -16.45
N LEU A 589 -36.00 8.83 -15.72
CA LEU A 589 -35.49 7.55 -16.20
C LEU A 589 -36.32 6.99 -17.37
N ASP A 590 -37.66 7.12 -17.33
CA ASP A 590 -38.54 6.71 -18.43
C ASP A 590 -38.23 7.52 -19.71
N GLU A 591 -37.99 8.82 -19.61
CA GLU A 591 -37.58 9.68 -20.73
C GLU A 591 -36.22 9.28 -21.29
N ARG A 592 -35.22 9.00 -20.43
CA ARG A 592 -33.88 8.52 -20.82
C ARG A 592 -33.96 7.16 -21.53
N TYR A 593 -34.76 6.24 -21.02
CA TYR A 593 -34.99 4.93 -21.63
C TYR A 593 -35.58 5.07 -23.03
N LEU A 594 -36.61 5.93 -23.22
CA LEU A 594 -37.23 6.18 -24.51
C LEU A 594 -36.23 6.78 -25.53
N GLN A 595 -35.34 7.67 -25.09
CA GLN A 595 -34.30 8.21 -25.95
C GLN A 595 -33.34 7.12 -26.41
N GLN A 596 -32.87 6.25 -25.50
CA GLN A 596 -31.97 5.15 -25.80
C GLN A 596 -32.59 4.13 -26.76
N VAL A 597 -33.86 3.77 -26.57
CA VAL A 597 -34.58 2.88 -27.50
C VAL A 597 -34.69 3.50 -28.91
N LEU A 598 -34.94 4.82 -29.00
CA LEU A 598 -35.01 5.51 -30.30
C LEU A 598 -33.64 5.60 -31.01
N GLU A 599 -32.58 5.72 -30.27
CA GLU A 599 -31.21 5.69 -30.81
C GLU A 599 -30.87 4.28 -31.32
N ASP A 600 -31.12 3.23 -30.54
CA ASP A 600 -30.93 1.82 -30.92
C ASP A 600 -31.76 1.42 -32.17
N GLU A 601 -33.00 1.89 -32.28
CA GLU A 601 -33.82 1.66 -33.47
C GLU A 601 -33.32 2.42 -34.70
N SER A 602 -32.73 3.59 -34.52
CA SER A 602 -32.14 4.36 -35.63
C SER A 602 -30.88 3.70 -36.17
N GLU A 603 -30.03 3.15 -35.31
CA GLU A 603 -28.82 2.43 -35.68
C GLU A 603 -29.16 1.10 -36.41
N THR A 604 -30.19 0.37 -35.98
CA THR A 604 -30.62 -0.85 -36.65
C THR A 604 -31.25 -0.62 -38.06
N LEU A 605 -31.73 0.58 -38.32
CA LEU A 605 -32.30 0.91 -39.64
C LEU A 605 -31.25 1.31 -40.71
N TYR A 606 -30.04 1.69 -40.28
CA TYR A 606 -28.97 2.11 -41.18
C TYR A 606 -27.84 1.08 -41.38
N GLY A 607 -27.79 -0.02 -40.61
CA GLY A 607 -26.70 -0.98 -40.55
C GLY A 607 -26.98 -2.32 -41.20
N ASN A 608 -27.13 -2.43 -42.50
CA ASN A 608 -27.15 -3.72 -43.23
C ASN A 608 -26.38 -3.68 -44.58
N SER A 609 -25.17 -3.16 -44.58
CA SER A 609 -24.23 -3.32 -45.67
C SER A 609 -23.27 -4.53 -45.38
N PRO A 610 -22.87 -5.32 -46.38
CA PRO A 610 -21.86 -6.39 -46.22
C PRO A 610 -20.52 -5.89 -45.65
N ASP A 611 -20.20 -4.63 -45.84
CA ASP A 611 -19.00 -3.98 -45.32
C ASP A 611 -19.09 -3.73 -43.82
N ASP A 612 -20.29 -3.51 -43.24
CA ASP A 612 -20.55 -3.34 -41.81
C ASP A 612 -20.35 -4.64 -41.01
N ILE A 613 -20.62 -5.81 -41.64
CA ILE A 613 -20.38 -7.12 -40.99
C ILE A 613 -18.88 -7.39 -40.84
N SER A 614 -18.05 -7.01 -41.81
CA SER A 614 -16.59 -7.11 -41.72
C SER A 614 -16.04 -6.17 -40.65
N ALA A 615 -16.49 -4.94 -40.63
CA ALA A 615 -16.09 -3.95 -39.62
C ALA A 615 -16.50 -4.38 -38.20
N SER A 616 -17.67 -5.02 -38.03
CA SER A 616 -18.11 -5.51 -36.73
C SER A 616 -17.26 -6.70 -36.20
N HIS A 617 -16.78 -7.56 -37.11
CA HIS A 617 -15.86 -8.65 -36.72
C HIS A 617 -14.46 -8.16 -36.36
N ASP A 618 -13.96 -7.16 -37.08
CA ASP A 618 -12.68 -6.52 -36.78
C ASP A 618 -12.74 -5.79 -35.43
N LEU A 619 -13.84 -5.09 -35.15
CA LEU A 619 -14.09 -4.44 -33.85
C LEU A 619 -14.22 -5.47 -32.74
N SER A 620 -14.95 -6.57 -32.97
CA SER A 620 -15.11 -7.67 -32.03
C SER A 620 -13.76 -8.25 -31.62
N PHE A 621 -12.88 -8.54 -32.59
CA PHE A 621 -11.53 -9.02 -32.30
C PHE A 621 -10.71 -8.02 -31.48
N LEU A 622 -10.76 -6.73 -31.81
CA LEU A 622 -10.02 -5.69 -31.07
C LEU A 622 -10.54 -5.56 -29.62
N LEU A 623 -11.83 -5.67 -29.41
CA LEU A 623 -12.45 -5.65 -28.07
C LEU A 623 -12.14 -6.90 -27.27
N GLU A 624 -12.16 -8.09 -27.86
CA GLU A 624 -11.75 -9.35 -27.22
C GLU A 624 -10.28 -9.33 -26.77
N GLN A 625 -9.45 -8.57 -27.46
CA GLN A 625 -8.05 -8.34 -27.05
C GLN A 625 -7.90 -7.27 -25.96
N ALA A 626 -9.00 -6.81 -25.36
CA ALA A 626 -9.02 -5.71 -24.38
C ALA A 626 -8.28 -4.44 -24.87
N ILE A 627 -8.33 -4.16 -26.17
CA ILE A 627 -7.74 -2.96 -26.76
C ILE A 627 -8.50 -1.70 -26.30
N GLY A 628 -9.78 -1.84 -25.96
CA GLY A 628 -10.58 -0.77 -25.36
C GLY A 628 -10.04 -0.28 -23.99
N GLU A 629 -9.28 -1.10 -23.28
CA GLU A 629 -8.59 -0.74 -22.01
C GLU A 629 -7.24 -0.06 -22.26
N ALA A 630 -6.76 0.02 -23.49
CA ALA A 630 -5.47 0.58 -23.83
C ALA A 630 -5.56 2.07 -24.12
N THR A 631 -4.59 2.87 -23.70
CA THR A 631 -4.45 4.26 -24.15
C THR A 631 -3.70 4.35 -25.47
N ASP A 632 -2.74 3.45 -25.70
CA ASP A 632 -1.90 3.43 -26.90
C ASP A 632 -1.46 1.99 -27.23
N VAL A 633 -1.76 1.52 -28.44
CA VAL A 633 -1.46 0.17 -28.91
C VAL A 633 -0.56 0.21 -30.13
N LEU A 634 0.48 -0.62 -30.15
CA LEU A 634 1.28 -0.89 -31.34
C LEU A 634 0.58 -1.96 -32.18
N LEU A 635 0.34 -1.65 -33.46
CA LEU A 635 -0.17 -2.57 -34.45
C LEU A 635 0.84 -2.73 -35.59
N ILE A 636 0.82 -3.91 -36.22
CA ILE A 636 1.64 -4.19 -37.41
C ILE A 636 0.74 -4.75 -38.52
N ASP A 637 0.68 -4.03 -39.63
CA ASP A 637 -0.02 -4.48 -40.83
C ASP A 637 0.85 -5.50 -41.59
N TYR A 638 0.48 -6.76 -41.54
CA TYR A 638 1.22 -7.84 -42.22
C TYR A 638 1.12 -7.81 -43.74
N SER A 639 0.20 -7.06 -44.32
CA SER A 639 0.17 -6.84 -45.77
C SER A 639 1.34 -5.95 -46.22
N LEU A 640 1.83 -5.07 -45.35
CA LEU A 640 2.94 -4.17 -45.57
C LEU A 640 4.25 -4.61 -44.93
N CYS A 641 4.19 -5.51 -43.92
CA CYS A 641 5.34 -5.93 -43.14
C CYS A 641 6.23 -6.91 -43.91
N ILE A 642 7.47 -6.49 -44.19
CA ILE A 642 8.49 -7.31 -44.86
C ILE A 642 9.31 -8.19 -43.88
N ARG A 643 8.97 -8.24 -42.61
CA ARG A 643 9.62 -9.03 -41.54
C ARG A 643 11.12 -8.74 -41.35
N CYS A 644 11.55 -7.50 -41.58
CA CYS A 644 12.95 -7.09 -41.48
C CYS A 644 13.49 -6.94 -40.05
N ASN A 645 12.68 -7.06 -39.01
CA ASN A 645 12.95 -6.94 -37.56
C ASN A 645 13.50 -5.59 -37.08
N ARG A 646 13.57 -4.57 -37.95
CA ARG A 646 14.12 -3.25 -37.62
C ARG A 646 13.37 -2.55 -36.48
N CYS A 647 12.08 -2.79 -36.32
CA CYS A 647 11.29 -2.22 -35.22
C CYS A 647 11.75 -2.70 -33.83
N GLU A 648 12.10 -3.99 -33.71
CA GLU A 648 12.62 -4.59 -32.48
C GLU A 648 14.08 -4.21 -32.23
N GLU A 649 14.91 -4.21 -33.28
CA GLU A 649 16.30 -3.75 -33.22
C GLU A 649 16.40 -2.29 -32.77
N ALA A 650 15.63 -1.39 -33.37
CA ALA A 650 15.61 0.03 -33.00
C ALA A 650 15.10 0.24 -31.57
N CYS A 651 14.13 -0.56 -31.11
CA CYS A 651 13.69 -0.54 -29.73
C CYS A 651 14.84 -0.94 -28.78
N SER A 652 15.54 -2.03 -29.10
CA SER A 652 16.69 -2.51 -28.33
C SER A 652 17.83 -1.48 -28.28
N GLU A 653 18.17 -0.89 -29.40
CA GLU A 653 19.24 0.13 -29.51
C GLU A 653 18.90 1.36 -28.68
N THR A 654 17.63 1.81 -28.70
CA THR A 654 17.15 2.97 -27.91
C THR A 654 17.19 2.71 -26.42
N HIS A 655 17.06 1.44 -26.00
CA HIS A 655 16.89 1.06 -24.60
C HIS A 655 18.06 0.21 -24.04
N GLY A 656 19.27 0.54 -24.41
CA GLY A 656 20.49 -0.05 -23.82
C GLY A 656 20.65 -1.53 -24.09
N GLY A 657 20.18 -2.02 -25.24
CA GLY A 657 20.31 -3.42 -25.68
C GLY A 657 19.15 -4.33 -25.30
N VAL A 658 18.12 -3.80 -24.64
CA VAL A 658 16.92 -4.55 -24.23
C VAL A 658 15.70 -4.09 -25.02
N SER A 659 15.19 -4.93 -25.93
CA SER A 659 13.94 -4.62 -26.62
C SER A 659 12.77 -4.69 -25.67
N ARG A 660 11.90 -3.69 -25.71
CA ARG A 660 10.62 -3.62 -24.98
C ARG A 660 9.42 -3.98 -25.85
N LEU A 661 9.72 -4.59 -26.99
CA LEU A 661 8.78 -5.08 -28.01
C LEU A 661 9.17 -6.50 -28.41
N LYS A 662 8.20 -7.42 -28.44
CA LYS A 662 8.35 -8.76 -29.01
C LYS A 662 7.47 -8.84 -30.25
N ARG A 663 8.07 -8.58 -31.42
CA ARG A 663 7.36 -8.47 -32.69
C ARG A 663 6.66 -9.76 -33.12
N GLU A 664 7.29 -10.89 -32.91
CA GLU A 664 6.76 -12.21 -33.36
C GLU A 664 5.75 -12.81 -32.38
N ALA A 665 5.77 -12.35 -31.14
CA ALA A 665 4.80 -12.76 -30.14
C ALA A 665 3.56 -11.88 -30.17
N GLY A 666 2.42 -12.43 -29.81
CA GLY A 666 1.15 -11.72 -29.84
C GLY A 666 0.10 -12.43 -30.70
N ILE A 667 -0.91 -11.71 -31.10
CA ILE A 667 -2.08 -12.27 -31.79
C ILE A 667 -2.27 -11.58 -33.13
N THR A 668 -2.66 -12.36 -34.14
CA THR A 668 -2.92 -11.87 -35.51
C THR A 668 -4.35 -12.18 -35.90
N TYR A 669 -5.05 -11.18 -36.43
CA TYR A 669 -6.35 -11.36 -37.08
C TYR A 669 -6.31 -10.67 -38.44
N ALA A 670 -6.77 -11.39 -39.46
CA ALA A 670 -6.60 -10.96 -40.85
C ALA A 670 -5.14 -10.52 -41.12
N ASN A 671 -4.92 -9.27 -41.48
CA ASN A 671 -3.60 -8.70 -41.71
C ASN A 671 -3.04 -7.87 -40.54
N ILE A 672 -3.80 -7.69 -39.47
CA ILE A 672 -3.39 -6.89 -38.31
C ILE A 672 -2.80 -7.80 -37.24
N HIS A 673 -1.57 -7.52 -36.86
CA HIS A 673 -0.87 -8.20 -35.79
C HIS A 673 -0.72 -7.25 -34.60
N VAL A 674 -1.09 -7.74 -33.40
CA VAL A 674 -0.93 -7.03 -32.12
C VAL A 674 0.26 -7.67 -31.40
N PRO A 675 1.47 -7.10 -31.48
CA PRO A 675 2.65 -7.66 -30.84
C PRO A 675 2.61 -7.49 -29.33
N ILE A 676 3.45 -8.23 -28.60
CA ILE A 676 3.62 -8.00 -27.15
C ILE A 676 4.43 -6.71 -26.97
N ALA A 677 3.72 -5.65 -26.57
CA ALA A 677 4.26 -4.39 -26.16
C ALA A 677 3.34 -3.75 -25.11
N CYS A 678 3.84 -2.85 -24.26
CA CYS A 678 3.00 -2.17 -23.29
C CYS A 678 1.87 -1.39 -23.99
N ARG A 679 0.66 -1.55 -23.49
CA ARG A 679 -0.56 -0.92 -24.00
C ARG A 679 -0.93 0.36 -23.24
N HIS A 680 -0.16 0.72 -22.22
CA HIS A 680 -0.40 1.87 -21.34
C HIS A 680 -1.85 1.92 -20.83
N CYS A 681 -2.34 0.75 -20.33
CA CYS A 681 -3.74 0.50 -19.99
C CYS A 681 -4.39 1.64 -19.21
N GLU A 682 -5.68 1.91 -19.44
CA GLU A 682 -6.46 2.87 -18.66
C GLU A 682 -6.50 2.45 -17.18
N ASP A 683 -6.59 1.15 -16.90
CA ASP A 683 -6.45 0.56 -15.57
C ASP A 683 -5.15 -0.27 -15.49
N PRO A 684 -4.00 0.34 -15.10
CA PRO A 684 -2.71 -0.33 -15.15
C PRO A 684 -2.49 -1.23 -13.93
N LEU A 685 -2.87 -2.51 -14.02
CA LEU A 685 -2.68 -3.50 -12.95
C LEU A 685 -1.23 -3.58 -12.47
N CYS A 686 -0.24 -3.35 -13.36
CA CYS A 686 1.17 -3.31 -13.00
C CYS A 686 1.52 -2.18 -12.01
N MET A 687 0.74 -1.10 -11.98
CA MET A 687 0.95 0.06 -11.10
C MET A 687 0.33 -0.16 -9.71
N LYS A 688 -0.77 -0.92 -9.62
CA LYS A 688 -1.55 -1.07 -8.38
C LYS A 688 -0.73 -1.68 -7.25
N ASP A 689 0.08 -2.70 -7.57
CA ASP A 689 0.82 -3.50 -6.61
C ASP A 689 2.33 -3.23 -6.64
N CYS A 690 2.74 -2.02 -7.02
CA CYS A 690 4.14 -1.63 -7.01
C CYS A 690 4.56 -1.16 -5.60
N PRO A 691 5.35 -1.93 -4.81
CA PRO A 691 5.61 -1.60 -3.41
C PRO A 691 6.35 -0.28 -3.21
N PRO A 692 7.39 0.06 -4.02
CA PRO A 692 8.04 1.35 -3.93
C PRO A 692 7.28 2.47 -4.65
N ASP A 693 6.10 2.19 -5.23
CA ASP A 693 5.35 3.08 -6.12
C ASP A 693 6.23 3.64 -7.26
N ALA A 694 7.05 2.74 -7.85
CA ALA A 694 7.98 3.08 -8.93
C ALA A 694 7.32 3.16 -10.32
N ILE A 695 6.03 2.85 -10.42
CA ILE A 695 5.29 2.87 -11.68
C ILE A 695 4.32 4.03 -11.64
N HIS A 696 4.52 4.97 -12.53
CA HIS A 696 3.75 6.20 -12.60
C HIS A 696 3.08 6.36 -13.96
N ARG A 697 2.09 7.24 -14.01
CA ARG A 697 1.48 7.69 -15.26
C ARG A 697 1.79 9.15 -15.49
N SER A 698 2.26 9.48 -16.68
CA SER A 698 2.49 10.86 -17.11
C SER A 698 1.18 11.50 -17.59
N VAL A 699 1.19 12.83 -17.73
CA VAL A 699 0.03 13.62 -18.18
C VAL A 699 -0.44 13.26 -19.60
N ASN A 700 0.42 12.66 -20.42
CA ASN A 700 0.10 12.20 -21.77
C ASN A 700 -0.49 10.77 -21.80
N GLY A 701 -0.67 10.13 -20.61
CA GLY A 701 -1.23 8.79 -20.47
C GLY A 701 -0.18 7.67 -20.48
N GLU A 702 1.09 7.98 -20.66
CA GLU A 702 2.16 7.01 -20.60
C GLU A 702 2.29 6.42 -19.20
N VAL A 703 2.33 5.11 -19.08
CA VAL A 703 2.74 4.43 -17.85
C VAL A 703 4.24 4.16 -17.95
N PHE A 704 5.04 4.58 -17.00
CA PHE A 704 6.51 4.40 -16.98
C PHE A 704 7.02 3.88 -15.63
N ILE A 705 8.25 3.39 -15.60
CA ILE A 705 8.90 2.85 -14.38
C ILE A 705 10.11 3.71 -14.09
N ASP A 706 10.18 4.27 -12.88
CA ASP A 706 11.28 5.13 -12.45
C ASP A 706 12.44 4.34 -11.77
N ASP A 707 13.44 5.09 -11.28
CA ASP A 707 14.65 4.54 -10.67
C ASP A 707 14.45 4.01 -9.24
N THR A 708 13.29 4.21 -8.63
CA THR A 708 12.95 3.66 -7.31
C THR A 708 12.59 2.17 -7.35
N CYS A 709 12.50 1.59 -8.57
CA CYS A 709 12.20 0.18 -8.78
C CYS A 709 13.17 -0.74 -8.03
N ILE A 710 12.63 -1.60 -7.18
CA ILE A 710 13.38 -2.59 -6.37
C ILE A 710 13.47 -3.97 -7.02
N SER A 711 12.99 -4.14 -8.24
CA SER A 711 13.01 -5.42 -9.00
C SER A 711 12.21 -6.57 -8.35
N CYS A 712 11.15 -6.26 -7.62
CA CYS A 712 10.32 -7.29 -6.95
C CYS A 712 9.60 -8.23 -7.91
N GLY A 713 9.29 -7.79 -9.15
CA GLY A 713 8.63 -8.61 -10.17
C GLY A 713 7.09 -8.55 -10.18
N ASN A 714 6.44 -7.93 -9.20
CA ASN A 714 4.97 -7.87 -9.12
C ASN A 714 4.33 -7.33 -10.41
N CYS A 715 4.91 -6.29 -11.00
CA CYS A 715 4.43 -5.73 -12.26
C CYS A 715 4.55 -6.69 -13.46
N VAL A 716 5.47 -7.64 -13.41
CA VAL A 716 5.63 -8.69 -14.44
C VAL A 716 4.47 -9.68 -14.34
N THR A 717 4.17 -10.14 -13.12
CA THR A 717 3.08 -11.08 -12.84
C THR A 717 1.72 -10.44 -13.11
N ASN A 718 1.54 -9.18 -12.74
CA ASN A 718 0.25 -8.48 -12.85
C ASN A 718 -0.05 -7.97 -14.27
N CYS A 719 0.91 -8.02 -15.20
CA CYS A 719 0.66 -7.60 -16.58
C CYS A 719 -0.06 -8.70 -17.37
N PRO A 720 -1.36 -8.57 -17.70
CA PRO A 720 -2.10 -9.61 -18.40
C PRO A 720 -1.61 -9.84 -19.85
N TYR A 721 -0.80 -8.92 -20.35
CA TYR A 721 -0.27 -8.96 -21.72
C TYR A 721 1.18 -9.44 -21.80
N GLY A 722 1.83 -9.74 -20.65
CA GLY A 722 3.24 -10.14 -20.60
C GLY A 722 4.22 -9.07 -21.12
N ALA A 723 3.82 -7.80 -21.07
CA ALA A 723 4.57 -6.69 -21.65
C ALA A 723 5.59 -6.04 -20.69
N VAL A 724 5.72 -6.56 -19.47
CA VAL A 724 6.69 -6.13 -18.47
C VAL A 724 7.68 -7.26 -18.21
N GLU A 725 8.97 -6.97 -18.15
CA GLU A 725 10.02 -7.96 -17.91
C GLU A 725 11.06 -7.46 -16.92
N LEU A 726 11.76 -8.38 -16.25
CA LEU A 726 12.95 -8.05 -15.45
C LEU A 726 14.19 -8.17 -16.33
N ALA A 727 14.85 -7.06 -16.62
CA ALA A 727 16.07 -7.01 -17.40
C ALA A 727 17.25 -6.48 -16.59
N SER A 728 18.46 -6.98 -16.89
CA SER A 728 19.70 -6.40 -16.40
C SER A 728 20.03 -5.19 -17.25
N ILE A 729 19.93 -3.99 -16.67
CA ILE A 729 20.34 -2.76 -17.34
C ILE A 729 21.81 -2.52 -16.97
N ASP A 730 22.65 -2.56 -17.97
CA ASP A 730 24.07 -2.21 -17.82
C ASP A 730 24.20 -0.68 -17.98
N PRO A 731 24.54 0.07 -16.93
CA PRO A 731 24.62 1.54 -17.01
C PRO A 731 25.75 2.05 -17.92
N GLU A 732 26.65 1.17 -18.39
CA GLU A 732 27.84 1.57 -19.15
C GLU A 732 27.83 1.21 -20.65
N ASN A 733 26.75 0.64 -21.19
CA ASN A 733 26.69 0.34 -22.64
C ASN A 733 26.33 1.56 -23.51
N HIS A 734 26.85 2.73 -23.17
CA HIS A 734 27.07 3.78 -24.15
C HIS A 734 28.34 3.42 -24.91
N ARG A 735 28.21 2.78 -26.07
CA ARG A 735 29.32 2.67 -27.02
C ARG A 735 29.96 4.05 -27.13
N PRO A 736 31.26 4.21 -26.83
CA PRO A 736 31.90 5.50 -27.01
C PRO A 736 31.78 5.86 -28.48
N SER A 737 31.25 7.05 -28.74
CA SER A 737 31.24 7.59 -30.11
C SER A 737 32.66 7.44 -30.67
N LEU A 738 32.79 7.03 -31.93
CA LEU A 738 34.08 6.92 -32.64
C LEU A 738 34.92 8.18 -32.42
N MET A 739 34.31 9.33 -32.26
CA MET A 739 34.97 10.60 -31.91
C MET A 739 35.59 10.63 -30.52
N ARG A 740 34.97 9.95 -29.52
CA ARG A 740 35.52 9.91 -28.14
C ARG A 740 36.69 8.95 -28.07
N PHE A 741 36.61 7.82 -28.76
CA PHE A 741 37.73 6.87 -28.90
C PHE A 741 38.93 7.51 -29.61
N MET A 742 38.70 8.34 -30.64
CA MET A 742 39.77 9.07 -31.34
C MET A 742 40.30 10.23 -30.48
N ALA A 743 39.50 10.88 -29.67
CA ALA A 743 39.93 11.90 -28.73
C ALA A 743 40.83 11.36 -27.62
N ASP A 744 40.47 10.20 -27.03
CA ASP A 744 41.31 9.52 -26.00
C ASP A 744 42.62 9.01 -26.57
N LEU A 745 42.64 8.56 -27.82
CA LEU A 745 43.87 8.14 -28.54
C LEU A 745 44.81 9.33 -28.84
N LEU A 746 44.28 10.54 -29.03
CA LEU A 746 45.00 11.75 -29.37
C LEU A 746 45.51 12.51 -28.12
N THR A 747 44.83 12.37 -27.00
CA THR A 747 45.16 13.14 -25.77
C THR A 747 46.01 12.40 -24.76
N GLY A 748 46.24 11.10 -24.95
CA GLY A 748 47.12 10.30 -24.08
C GLY A 748 46.66 10.21 -22.61
N HIS A 749 45.42 10.55 -22.30
CA HIS A 749 44.85 10.36 -20.98
C HIS A 749 44.33 8.92 -20.85
N GLU A 750 45.07 8.06 -20.21
CA GLU A 750 44.56 6.84 -19.61
C GLU A 750 43.55 7.27 -18.54
N SER A 751 42.27 7.24 -18.87
CA SER A 751 41.22 7.31 -17.85
C SER A 751 41.36 6.08 -16.95
N ALA A 752 41.75 6.33 -15.69
CA ALA A 752 41.84 5.33 -14.65
C ALA A 752 40.57 4.48 -14.65
N LEU A 753 40.71 3.18 -14.82
CA LEU A 753 39.64 2.21 -14.66
C LEU A 753 38.98 2.39 -13.28
N PRO A 754 37.67 2.65 -13.17
CA PRO A 754 37.04 2.64 -11.87
C PRO A 754 37.05 1.21 -11.36
N SER A 755 37.75 0.99 -10.27
CA SER A 755 37.83 -0.28 -9.56
C SER A 755 36.61 -0.50 -8.68
N GLU A 756 35.42 -0.60 -9.29
CA GLU A 756 34.25 -1.23 -8.66
C GLU A 756 33.29 -1.67 -9.77
N TYR A 757 33.28 -2.95 -10.07
CA TYR A 757 32.20 -3.59 -10.81
C TYR A 757 30.90 -3.38 -10.01
N LYS A 758 30.13 -2.36 -10.36
CA LYS A 758 28.73 -2.30 -9.92
C LYS A 758 28.02 -3.46 -10.59
N ALA A 759 27.59 -4.44 -9.81
CA ALA A 759 26.78 -5.54 -10.28
C ALA A 759 25.59 -4.98 -11.05
N ALA A 760 25.33 -5.51 -12.25
CA ALA A 760 24.20 -5.12 -13.07
C ALA A 760 22.91 -5.25 -12.23
N THR A 761 22.24 -4.14 -12.00
CA THR A 761 20.99 -4.13 -11.24
C THR A 761 19.88 -4.56 -12.18
N LYS A 762 19.18 -5.66 -11.84
CA LYS A 762 17.95 -6.02 -12.52
C LYS A 762 16.90 -4.93 -12.25
N LYS A 763 16.17 -4.51 -13.27
CA LYS A 763 15.02 -3.60 -13.15
C LYS A 763 13.86 -4.12 -13.99
N ALA A 764 12.64 -3.78 -13.59
CA ALA A 764 11.48 -4.00 -14.44
C ALA A 764 11.54 -3.03 -15.63
N VAL A 765 11.32 -3.56 -16.83
CA VAL A 765 11.32 -2.79 -18.09
C VAL A 765 10.04 -3.08 -18.88
N LYS A 766 9.55 -2.06 -19.57
CA LYS A 766 8.41 -2.12 -20.49
C LYS A 766 8.51 -0.99 -21.50
N CYS A 767 7.70 -1.00 -22.56
CA CYS A 767 7.61 0.12 -23.48
C CYS A 767 7.24 1.41 -22.73
N ASP A 768 7.91 2.51 -23.06
CA ASP A 768 7.76 3.86 -22.52
C ASP A 768 7.43 4.88 -23.63
N LEU A 769 6.87 4.44 -24.72
CA LEU A 769 6.56 5.25 -25.92
C LEU A 769 7.76 6.04 -26.49
N CYS A 770 8.95 5.82 -25.95
CA CYS A 770 10.15 6.62 -26.22
C CYS A 770 9.92 8.13 -25.95
N ASP A 771 9.20 8.47 -24.88
CA ASP A 771 8.76 9.85 -24.56
C ASP A 771 9.93 10.83 -24.40
N ASN A 772 11.11 10.33 -24.01
CA ASN A 772 12.33 11.13 -23.95
C ASN A 772 12.89 11.55 -25.35
N PHE A 773 12.27 11.13 -26.43
CA PHE A 773 12.70 11.42 -27.80
C PHE A 773 11.62 12.23 -28.55
N THR A 774 12.00 13.40 -29.04
CA THR A 774 11.10 14.33 -29.75
C THR A 774 10.51 13.78 -31.06
N ASP A 775 11.13 12.73 -31.61
CA ASP A 775 10.77 12.18 -32.92
C ASP A 775 9.79 10.98 -32.84
N GLY A 776 9.25 10.66 -31.64
CA GLY A 776 8.30 9.58 -31.42
C GLY A 776 8.93 8.18 -31.32
N PRO A 777 8.11 7.12 -31.24
CA PRO A 777 8.56 5.76 -30.95
C PRO A 777 9.53 5.19 -31.99
N ALA A 778 10.68 4.70 -31.50
CA ALA A 778 11.75 4.15 -32.35
C ALA A 778 11.29 3.01 -33.24
N CYS A 779 10.42 2.12 -32.76
CA CYS A 779 9.87 0.97 -33.50
C CYS A 779 9.03 1.42 -34.72
N VAL A 780 8.30 2.52 -34.61
CA VAL A 780 7.48 3.07 -35.72
C VAL A 780 8.39 3.76 -36.74
N ARG A 781 9.31 4.61 -36.28
CA ARG A 781 10.25 5.34 -37.15
C ARG A 781 11.17 4.43 -37.96
N ALA A 782 11.60 3.33 -37.36
CA ALA A 782 12.51 2.38 -38.01
C ALA A 782 11.81 1.45 -39.01
N CYS A 783 10.50 1.44 -39.09
CA CYS A 783 9.74 0.61 -40.03
C CYS A 783 9.83 1.18 -41.46
N PRO A 784 10.54 0.50 -42.40
CA PRO A 784 10.77 1.04 -43.72
C PRO A 784 9.53 1.08 -44.62
N THR A 785 8.50 0.27 -44.29
CA THR A 785 7.26 0.20 -45.06
C THR A 785 6.08 0.90 -44.39
N GLY A 786 6.28 1.46 -43.18
CA GLY A 786 5.19 2.03 -42.37
C GLY A 786 4.21 0.97 -41.82
N ALA A 787 4.53 -0.30 -41.91
CA ALA A 787 3.69 -1.38 -41.40
C ALA A 787 3.47 -1.32 -39.89
N ALA A 788 4.44 -0.83 -39.12
CA ALA A 788 4.34 -0.65 -37.65
C ALA A 788 3.80 0.76 -37.36
N PHE A 789 2.68 0.84 -36.68
CA PHE A 789 2.05 2.12 -36.32
C PHE A 789 1.35 2.01 -34.97
N ARG A 790 1.09 3.14 -34.33
CA ARG A 790 0.39 3.21 -33.05
C ARG A 790 -0.97 3.86 -33.19
N VAL A 791 -1.92 3.34 -32.43
CA VAL A 791 -3.29 3.84 -32.40
C VAL A 791 -3.72 4.09 -30.96
N LYS A 792 -4.49 5.15 -30.76
CA LYS A 792 -5.18 5.40 -29.50
C LYS A 792 -6.48 4.61 -29.51
N ALA A 793 -6.71 3.78 -28.48
CA ALA A 793 -7.89 2.92 -28.44
C ALA A 793 -9.21 3.69 -28.60
N LYS A 794 -9.31 4.89 -27.99
CA LYS A 794 -10.47 5.78 -28.14
C LYS A 794 -10.82 6.15 -29.59
N THR A 795 -9.83 6.14 -30.51
CA THR A 795 -10.06 6.45 -31.94
C THR A 795 -10.38 5.21 -32.78
N VAL A 796 -10.30 4.01 -32.19
CA VAL A 796 -10.61 2.74 -32.89
C VAL A 796 -11.97 2.23 -32.47
N VAL A 797 -12.44 2.58 -31.27
CA VAL A 797 -13.70 2.11 -30.68
C VAL A 797 -14.80 3.18 -30.78
N SER A 798 -14.45 4.44 -31.11
CA SER A 798 -15.39 5.53 -31.41
C SER A 798 -15.75 5.54 -32.91
#